data_f492f2f625f623bc0ddf61a105d42bcb
#
_entry.id   f492f2f625f623bc0ddf61a105d42bcb
#
_cell.length_a   1.000
_cell.length_b   1.000
_cell.length_c   1.000
_cell.angle_alpha   90.00
_cell.angle_beta   90.00
_cell.angle_gamma   90.00
#
_symmetry.space_group_name_H-M   'P 1'
#
loop_
_entity.id
_entity.type
_entity.pdbx_description
1 polymer ?
#
loop_
_entity_poly.entity_id
_entity_poly.type
_entity_poly.pdbx_seq_one_letter_code
_entity_poly.pdbx_strand_id
1 'polypeptide(L)'
;MWREGLATGNGVTGVSLYGGAKREILQLGRHDLWYDGLEEEVPDVHEALGRQRKKMEEGSFREASWEIVNALKEKGYDSRLESHIPVANLVVEQTPIKGFRSFRRSLDMEQALASQQWLDGGVLMRREVFVSRAVDMAVYRLSAEKEGMNRDLLEYTFQLSVFRNEGERPTEAIQAVWDAAQTEVVCEGEHTGYLLFNSRREKAAGAGSRQYDNKDVSATDFGAVAKLSVEEGRLEKLENGIKVKAAKEILVTIGLYVDEERASAWQRLRDSLGSQTKTFGQLLAESAKLHKALYHSAELWLGQDAVQAAGREEGQKVNREEGQKANRTEGHKESRKDTQEEWGRTNEDLVLEAFSDRQSVELIEKLWHYGRYLFICGSSPAANPFPLYGLWGGRYRLQWCHNMANENLQMIYWHSLCGNLIEYNQAVFRYMNDRIPAFKENARKLFGIDGIYMTAGTTPGVSSPTQVVPVIINWVGAAGWLAQHYYQYFLYTRDMGYARNVMIPYMDGVAGFYEEFVRFTTDGEGRERILFYPSVSPENTPVNFMPPEGKRIAHPMPTTINSTMDLSILKEFFKNMLTVSQIVGEDFFPRERIEKWNRILKAIPEFRSNGEGAVKEWQEDMFEDRYDHRHLSHIYPVFPGHEVYPEKDPGKIHAYEKAVSLRKIDAQTGWSMAHMAAIYARFRNGGKAMECLDNMARSSLLNNFFTLHNDWRGMNISLNMDPAPVQLDAIMGYVNAVQEMILYAAPGYIALLPALEERLSIGEVRNFRYSDGLVSMKWNQGRKQFECRITPLRPHKVQIVLPDFVEQGKWQETDAVSIAALREKVWEVEFLEGESEMVVFYGWNAGNDTVEY
;
A
#
# COMPACT_ATOMS: atom_id res chain seq x y z
N MET A 1 -22.04 0.42 5.54
CA MET A 1 -21.87 -1.03 5.24
C MET A 1 -20.56 -1.31 4.48
N TRP A 2 -20.29 -0.73 3.32
CA TRP A 2 -19.09 -1.08 2.53
C TRP A 2 -17.75 -0.84 3.28
N ARG A 3 -17.66 0.22 4.11
CA ARG A 3 -16.45 0.57 4.86
C ARG A 3 -16.02 -0.50 5.87
N GLU A 4 -16.90 -1.41 6.23
CA GLU A 4 -16.68 -2.49 7.21
C GLU A 4 -16.88 -3.89 6.61
N GLY A 5 -16.90 -3.98 5.26
CA GLY A 5 -16.91 -5.24 4.55
C GLY A 5 -15.64 -6.05 4.79
N LEU A 6 -15.74 -7.38 4.69
CA LEU A 6 -14.56 -8.24 4.67
C LEU A 6 -14.00 -8.27 3.25
N ALA A 7 -12.75 -7.86 3.11
CA ALA A 7 -12.06 -7.72 1.83
C ALA A 7 -11.27 -8.99 1.48
N THR A 8 -11.42 -9.50 0.25
CA THR A 8 -10.57 -10.54 -0.32
C THR A 8 -10.27 -10.25 -1.78
N GLY A 9 -9.21 -10.85 -2.35
CA GLY A 9 -8.81 -10.58 -3.72
C GLY A 9 -7.59 -11.39 -4.15
N ASN A 10 -7.29 -11.31 -5.46
CA ASN A 10 -6.10 -11.95 -6.06
C ASN A 10 -5.12 -10.93 -6.68
N GLY A 11 -5.35 -9.62 -6.44
CA GLY A 11 -4.59 -8.52 -6.99
C GLY A 11 -5.10 -8.00 -8.34
N VAL A 12 -6.04 -8.69 -8.97
CA VAL A 12 -6.72 -8.30 -10.21
C VAL A 12 -8.19 -8.06 -9.94
N THR A 13 -8.85 -9.04 -9.35
CA THR A 13 -10.25 -9.03 -8.93
C THR A 13 -10.34 -8.94 -7.41
N GLY A 14 -11.21 -8.08 -6.90
CA GLY A 14 -11.50 -7.91 -5.48
C GLY A 14 -12.98 -8.16 -5.17
N VAL A 15 -13.23 -8.70 -3.98
CA VAL A 15 -14.58 -8.90 -3.45
C VAL A 15 -14.65 -8.31 -2.05
N SER A 16 -15.71 -7.53 -1.77
CA SER A 16 -16.05 -7.08 -0.43
C SER A 16 -17.38 -7.70 0.01
N LEU A 17 -17.35 -8.45 1.11
CA LEU A 17 -18.50 -9.11 1.73
C LEU A 17 -19.08 -8.20 2.82
N TYR A 18 -20.29 -7.63 2.59
CA TYR A 18 -20.83 -6.55 3.45
C TYR A 18 -21.34 -7.03 4.81
N GLY A 19 -21.77 -8.27 4.93
CA GLY A 19 -22.14 -8.84 6.21
C GLY A 19 -23.63 -8.78 6.54
N GLY A 20 -24.49 -8.71 5.54
CA GLY A 20 -25.93 -8.73 5.74
C GLY A 20 -26.47 -10.16 5.92
N ALA A 21 -27.14 -10.47 7.04
CA ALA A 21 -27.68 -11.81 7.25
C ALA A 21 -28.85 -12.14 6.32
N LYS A 22 -29.85 -11.25 6.25
CA LYS A 22 -31.02 -11.42 5.38
C LYS A 22 -30.73 -11.09 3.92
N ARG A 23 -30.05 -10.00 3.71
CA ARG A 23 -29.63 -9.52 2.40
C ARG A 23 -28.15 -9.27 2.41
N GLU A 24 -27.41 -10.08 1.68
CA GLU A 24 -25.96 -9.94 1.52
C GLU A 24 -25.64 -9.25 0.21
N ILE A 25 -24.58 -8.47 0.22
CA ILE A 25 -24.01 -7.85 -0.97
C ILE A 25 -22.54 -8.25 -1.07
N LEU A 26 -22.20 -8.91 -2.18
CA LEU A 26 -20.82 -9.05 -2.61
C LEU A 26 -20.55 -7.96 -3.63
N GLN A 27 -19.81 -6.93 -3.23
CA GLN A 27 -19.31 -5.92 -4.16
C GLN A 27 -18.14 -6.51 -4.94
N LEU A 28 -18.19 -6.40 -6.25
CA LEU A 28 -17.19 -6.93 -7.18
C LEU A 28 -16.39 -5.76 -7.74
N GLY A 29 -15.07 -5.79 -7.60
CA GLY A 29 -14.14 -4.77 -8.11
C GLY A 29 -13.07 -5.38 -9.00
N ARG A 30 -12.48 -4.56 -9.89
CA ARG A 30 -11.40 -4.97 -10.78
C ARG A 30 -10.44 -3.80 -10.99
N HIS A 31 -9.13 -4.06 -10.96
CA HIS A 31 -8.08 -3.03 -10.95
C HIS A 31 -8.10 -2.07 -12.15
N ASP A 32 -8.70 -2.48 -13.27
CA ASP A 32 -8.69 -1.78 -14.56
C ASP A 32 -9.97 -1.01 -14.86
N LEU A 33 -10.99 -1.02 -13.97
CA LEU A 33 -12.22 -0.27 -14.18
C LEU A 33 -12.16 1.12 -13.53
N TRP A 34 -11.80 2.11 -14.33
CA TRP A 34 -11.73 3.53 -13.98
C TRP A 34 -12.63 4.34 -14.88
N TYR A 35 -13.25 5.39 -14.35
CA TYR A 35 -14.21 6.20 -15.11
C TYR A 35 -14.45 7.59 -14.51
N ASP A 36 -15.16 8.44 -15.25
CA ASP A 36 -15.60 9.80 -14.91
C ASP A 36 -14.40 10.77 -14.70
N GLY A 37 -13.38 10.62 -15.53
CA GLY A 37 -12.25 11.55 -15.66
C GLY A 37 -12.31 12.30 -17.00
N LEU A 38 -11.40 13.24 -17.15
CA LEU A 38 -11.18 14.00 -18.40
C LEU A 38 -9.70 14.24 -18.58
N GLU A 39 -9.14 13.82 -19.71
CA GLU A 39 -7.81 14.21 -20.13
C GLU A 39 -7.90 15.17 -21.30
N GLU A 40 -7.36 16.36 -21.11
CA GLU A 40 -7.25 17.37 -22.14
C GLU A 40 -5.81 17.49 -22.66
N GLU A 41 -5.67 17.96 -23.87
CA GLU A 41 -4.34 18.34 -24.40
C GLU A 41 -3.77 19.48 -23.57
N VAL A 42 -2.56 19.32 -23.07
CA VAL A 42 -1.88 20.33 -22.25
C VAL A 42 -1.54 21.54 -23.12
N PRO A 43 -2.05 22.74 -22.84
CA PRO A 43 -1.69 23.93 -23.59
C PRO A 43 -0.25 24.33 -23.30
N ASP A 44 0.40 24.87 -24.30
CA ASP A 44 1.75 25.44 -24.15
C ASP A 44 1.69 26.74 -23.35
N VAL A 45 2.25 26.71 -22.12
CA VAL A 45 2.31 27.83 -21.19
C VAL A 45 3.73 28.04 -20.60
N HIS A 46 4.76 27.42 -21.21
CA HIS A 46 6.12 27.39 -20.69
C HIS A 46 6.72 28.76 -20.36
N GLU A 47 6.33 29.83 -21.10
CA GLU A 47 6.78 31.18 -20.80
C GLU A 47 6.36 31.67 -19.40
N ALA A 48 5.30 31.07 -18.81
CA ALA A 48 4.86 31.42 -17.46
C ALA A 48 5.92 31.11 -16.41
N LEU A 49 6.77 30.10 -16.60
CA LEU A 49 7.90 29.79 -15.70
C LEU A 49 8.86 30.98 -15.58
N GLY A 50 9.19 31.66 -16.68
CA GLY A 50 10.06 32.85 -16.67
C GLY A 50 9.45 34.00 -15.87
N ARG A 51 8.14 34.25 -16.07
CA ARG A 51 7.42 35.29 -15.28
C ARG A 51 7.31 34.91 -13.80
N GLN A 52 7.04 33.64 -13.50
CA GLN A 52 6.98 33.12 -12.13
C GLN A 52 8.31 33.32 -11.41
N ARG A 53 9.42 32.91 -12.02
CA ARG A 53 10.76 33.04 -11.46
C ARG A 53 11.12 34.51 -11.18
N LYS A 54 10.83 35.40 -12.13
CA LYS A 54 11.05 36.83 -11.96
C LYS A 54 10.30 37.41 -10.75
N LYS A 55 9.01 37.08 -10.60
CA LYS A 55 8.21 37.51 -9.42
C LYS A 55 8.77 36.92 -8.11
N MET A 56 9.27 35.69 -8.13
CA MET A 56 9.90 35.10 -6.94
C MET A 56 11.19 35.84 -6.56
N GLU A 57 12.01 36.20 -7.55
CA GLU A 57 13.23 36.99 -7.34
C GLU A 57 12.91 38.41 -6.81
N GLU A 58 11.77 38.96 -7.18
CA GLU A 58 11.23 40.26 -6.68
C GLU A 58 10.55 40.12 -5.30
N GLY A 59 10.44 38.91 -4.72
CA GLY A 59 9.80 38.63 -3.44
C GLY A 59 8.25 38.55 -3.48
N SER A 60 7.65 38.57 -4.67
CA SER A 60 6.19 38.51 -4.89
C SER A 60 5.67 37.07 -4.93
N PHE A 61 5.93 36.27 -3.86
CA PHE A 61 5.68 34.81 -3.83
C PHE A 61 4.21 34.43 -3.97
N ARG A 62 3.27 35.23 -3.44
CA ARG A 62 1.82 34.94 -3.54
C ARG A 62 1.35 34.97 -4.99
N GLU A 63 1.74 36.01 -5.71
CA GLU A 63 1.43 36.18 -7.13
C GLU A 63 2.18 35.16 -7.99
N ALA A 64 3.46 34.94 -7.68
CA ALA A 64 4.27 33.95 -8.37
C ALA A 64 3.66 32.55 -8.30
N SER A 65 3.09 32.17 -7.15
CA SER A 65 2.46 30.84 -6.98
C SER A 65 1.40 30.55 -8.05
N TRP A 66 0.73 31.56 -8.56
CA TRP A 66 -0.41 31.41 -9.49
C TRP A 66 -0.07 31.56 -10.97
N GLU A 67 1.17 31.90 -11.35
CA GLU A 67 1.54 32.19 -12.74
C GLU A 67 1.23 31.04 -13.71
N ILE A 68 1.79 29.85 -13.49
CA ILE A 68 1.54 28.70 -14.36
C ILE A 68 0.07 28.26 -14.27
N VAL A 69 -0.49 28.26 -13.06
CA VAL A 69 -1.88 27.86 -12.82
C VAL A 69 -2.86 28.78 -13.56
N ASN A 70 -2.65 30.11 -13.49
CA ASN A 70 -3.50 31.06 -14.21
C ASN A 70 -3.34 30.93 -15.73
N ALA A 71 -2.11 30.74 -16.22
CA ALA A 71 -1.87 30.52 -17.63
C ALA A 71 -2.62 29.28 -18.19
N LEU A 72 -2.67 28.18 -17.41
CA LEU A 72 -3.48 27.01 -17.75
C LEU A 72 -4.98 27.33 -17.76
N LYS A 73 -5.48 28.01 -16.72
CA LYS A 73 -6.91 28.39 -16.59
C LYS A 73 -7.36 29.36 -17.68
N GLU A 74 -6.52 30.35 -18.05
CA GLU A 74 -6.80 31.27 -19.14
C GLU A 74 -6.93 30.59 -20.52
N LYS A 75 -6.27 29.43 -20.69
CA LYS A 75 -6.45 28.55 -21.86
C LYS A 75 -7.67 27.63 -21.76
N GLY A 76 -8.43 27.68 -20.65
CA GLY A 76 -9.60 26.83 -20.41
C GLY A 76 -9.27 25.39 -19.99
N TYR A 77 -8.02 25.09 -19.60
CA TYR A 77 -7.57 23.75 -19.27
C TYR A 77 -8.18 23.25 -17.94
N ASP A 78 -8.85 22.08 -17.97
CA ASP A 78 -9.55 21.46 -16.84
C ASP A 78 -9.48 19.92 -16.87
N SER A 79 -8.28 19.33 -16.94
CA SER A 79 -8.14 17.86 -16.83
C SER A 79 -8.53 17.37 -15.44
N ARG A 80 -9.21 16.25 -15.38
CA ARG A 80 -9.77 15.67 -14.14
C ARG A 80 -9.44 14.18 -14.04
N LEU A 81 -9.00 13.77 -12.85
CA LEU A 81 -8.71 12.37 -12.53
C LEU A 81 -9.97 11.50 -12.58
N GLU A 82 -9.80 10.26 -13.01
CA GLU A 82 -10.82 9.23 -12.94
C GLU A 82 -11.04 8.76 -11.50
N SER A 83 -12.16 8.08 -11.26
CA SER A 83 -12.43 7.30 -10.06
C SER A 83 -12.38 5.81 -10.37
N HIS A 84 -11.81 5.02 -9.48
CA HIS A 84 -11.96 3.57 -9.51
C HIS A 84 -13.40 3.23 -9.14
N ILE A 85 -14.13 2.52 -10.02
CA ILE A 85 -15.56 2.22 -9.81
C ILE A 85 -15.81 0.72 -9.65
N PRO A 86 -16.83 0.31 -8.87
CA PRO A 86 -17.23 -1.09 -8.77
C PRO A 86 -17.78 -1.64 -10.10
N VAL A 87 -17.47 -2.90 -10.39
CA VAL A 87 -17.99 -3.59 -11.60
C VAL A 87 -19.47 -3.92 -11.43
N ALA A 88 -19.83 -4.58 -10.34
CA ALA A 88 -21.19 -5.04 -10.08
C ALA A 88 -21.40 -5.39 -8.60
N ASN A 89 -22.65 -5.61 -8.23
CA ASN A 89 -23.04 -6.29 -6.99
C ASN A 89 -23.66 -7.64 -7.30
N LEU A 90 -23.23 -8.69 -6.60
CA LEU A 90 -24.05 -9.89 -6.42
C LEU A 90 -24.90 -9.69 -5.16
N VAL A 91 -26.20 -9.57 -5.33
CA VAL A 91 -27.18 -9.46 -4.25
C VAL A 91 -27.73 -10.84 -3.95
N VAL A 92 -27.68 -11.24 -2.69
CA VAL A 92 -28.10 -12.56 -2.21
C VAL A 92 -29.13 -12.39 -1.09
N GLU A 93 -30.35 -12.79 -1.32
CA GLU A 93 -31.45 -12.66 -0.34
C GLU A 93 -31.89 -14.04 0.16
N GLN A 94 -31.98 -14.17 1.48
CA GLN A 94 -32.48 -15.37 2.14
C GLN A 94 -33.97 -15.24 2.47
N THR A 95 -34.75 -16.27 2.14
CA THR A 95 -36.16 -16.36 2.49
C THR A 95 -36.49 -17.71 3.13
N PRO A 96 -37.25 -17.80 4.20
CA PRO A 96 -37.42 -16.87 5.33
C PRO A 96 -36.39 -17.13 6.45
N ILE A 97 -35.96 -16.10 7.15
CA ILE A 97 -35.19 -16.25 8.40
C ILE A 97 -36.18 -16.56 9.53
N LYS A 98 -36.01 -17.71 10.21
CA LYS A 98 -36.89 -18.18 11.30
C LYS A 98 -36.44 -17.71 12.70
N GLY A 99 -35.15 -17.45 12.89
CA GLY A 99 -34.60 -16.99 14.15
C GLY A 99 -33.08 -16.90 14.06
N PHE A 100 -32.61 -15.70 14.04
CA PHE A 100 -31.20 -15.36 13.82
C PHE A 100 -30.47 -15.12 15.15
N ARG A 101 -29.36 -15.83 15.35
CA ARG A 101 -28.47 -15.63 16.51
C ARG A 101 -27.05 -16.11 16.25
N SER A 102 -26.13 -15.71 17.09
CA SER A 102 -24.72 -16.11 17.04
C SER A 102 -24.05 -15.78 15.69
N PHE A 103 -24.34 -14.57 15.13
CA PHE A 103 -23.74 -14.13 13.90
C PHE A 103 -22.26 -13.79 14.10
N ARG A 104 -21.43 -14.32 13.23
CA ARG A 104 -19.98 -14.07 13.22
C ARG A 104 -19.50 -13.90 11.79
N ARG A 105 -18.54 -12.99 11.64
CA ARG A 105 -17.72 -12.85 10.41
C ARG A 105 -16.27 -13.15 10.75
N SER A 106 -15.57 -13.81 9.86
CA SER A 106 -14.15 -14.11 10.01
C SER A 106 -13.41 -14.00 8.69
N LEU A 107 -12.13 -13.69 8.79
CA LEU A 107 -11.20 -13.62 7.67
C LEU A 107 -9.99 -14.50 7.99
N ASP A 108 -9.84 -15.58 7.21
CA ASP A 108 -8.61 -16.37 7.22
C ASP A 108 -7.63 -15.71 6.25
N MET A 109 -6.63 -15.02 6.80
CA MET A 109 -5.65 -14.28 6.00
C MET A 109 -4.67 -15.18 5.27
N GLU A 110 -4.44 -16.40 5.75
CA GLU A 110 -3.55 -17.37 5.08
C GLU A 110 -4.19 -18.00 3.84
N GLN A 111 -5.51 -18.20 3.86
CA GLN A 111 -6.25 -18.77 2.75
C GLN A 111 -6.93 -17.71 1.87
N ALA A 112 -6.89 -16.44 2.27
CA ALA A 112 -7.65 -15.33 1.70
C ALA A 112 -9.16 -15.64 1.65
N LEU A 113 -9.68 -16.27 2.70
CA LEU A 113 -11.06 -16.74 2.82
C LEU A 113 -11.86 -15.85 3.77
N ALA A 114 -12.85 -15.13 3.25
CA ALA A 114 -13.83 -14.41 4.07
C ALA A 114 -15.06 -15.29 4.32
N SER A 115 -15.51 -15.33 5.56
CA SER A 115 -16.64 -16.20 5.97
C SER A 115 -17.61 -15.48 6.88
N GLN A 116 -18.86 -15.98 6.87
CA GLN A 116 -19.94 -15.64 7.78
C GLN A 116 -20.62 -16.89 8.24
N GLN A 117 -20.99 -16.94 9.51
CA GLN A 117 -21.80 -18.03 10.04
C GLN A 117 -22.80 -17.52 11.08
N TRP A 118 -23.95 -18.18 11.18
CA TRP A 118 -24.98 -17.91 12.16
C TRP A 118 -25.90 -19.12 12.35
N LEU A 119 -26.66 -19.09 13.42
CA LEU A 119 -27.72 -20.05 13.63
C LEU A 119 -29.06 -19.47 13.19
N ASP A 120 -29.77 -20.14 12.28
CA ASP A 120 -31.14 -19.81 11.88
C ASP A 120 -32.09 -20.96 12.22
N GLY A 121 -32.95 -20.80 13.23
CA GLY A 121 -33.87 -21.86 13.68
C GLY A 121 -33.16 -23.16 14.11
N GLY A 122 -31.93 -23.07 14.62
CA GLY A 122 -31.08 -24.21 15.01
C GLY A 122 -30.34 -24.88 13.86
N VAL A 123 -30.33 -24.28 12.68
CA VAL A 123 -29.51 -24.67 11.53
C VAL A 123 -28.26 -23.77 11.50
N LEU A 124 -27.09 -24.35 11.41
CA LEU A 124 -25.84 -23.61 11.18
C LEU A 124 -25.75 -23.23 9.71
N MET A 125 -25.84 -21.93 9.43
CA MET A 125 -25.72 -21.35 8.11
C MET A 125 -24.31 -20.83 7.92
N ARG A 126 -23.71 -21.08 6.73
CA ARG A 126 -22.37 -20.57 6.36
C ARG A 126 -22.39 -19.94 4.98
N ARG A 127 -21.63 -18.86 4.84
CA ARG A 127 -21.26 -18.21 3.58
C ARG A 127 -19.76 -18.00 3.56
N GLU A 128 -19.12 -18.37 2.45
CA GLU A 128 -17.66 -18.33 2.32
C GLU A 128 -17.31 -17.81 0.93
N VAL A 129 -16.37 -16.88 0.85
CA VAL A 129 -15.92 -16.30 -0.41
C VAL A 129 -14.40 -16.09 -0.42
N PHE A 130 -13.80 -16.41 -1.56
CA PHE A 130 -12.42 -16.07 -1.89
C PHE A 130 -12.32 -15.71 -3.38
N VAL A 131 -11.21 -15.07 -3.77
CA VAL A 131 -10.88 -14.85 -5.18
C VAL A 131 -9.70 -15.75 -5.54
N SER A 132 -9.89 -16.63 -6.52
CA SER A 132 -8.89 -17.60 -6.90
C SER A 132 -7.66 -16.93 -7.55
N ARG A 133 -6.47 -17.29 -7.07
CA ARG A 133 -5.19 -16.91 -7.69
C ARG A 133 -4.79 -17.83 -8.83
N ALA A 134 -5.32 -19.05 -8.86
CA ALA A 134 -5.04 -20.02 -9.92
C ALA A 134 -5.85 -19.73 -11.20
N VAL A 135 -7.07 -19.21 -11.02
CA VAL A 135 -7.98 -18.81 -12.10
C VAL A 135 -8.63 -17.50 -11.68
N ASP A 136 -8.61 -16.47 -12.50
CA ASP A 136 -9.19 -15.17 -12.15
C ASP A 136 -10.73 -15.23 -12.05
N MET A 137 -11.22 -15.75 -10.93
CA MET A 137 -12.64 -15.81 -10.60
C MET A 137 -12.89 -15.68 -9.09
N ALA A 138 -13.99 -15.07 -8.70
CA ALA A 138 -14.49 -15.15 -7.35
C ALA A 138 -15.31 -16.44 -7.15
N VAL A 139 -15.14 -17.08 -6.00
CA VAL A 139 -15.79 -18.34 -5.65
C VAL A 139 -16.52 -18.15 -4.34
N TYR A 140 -17.84 -18.31 -4.38
CA TYR A 140 -18.73 -18.09 -3.24
C TYR A 140 -19.56 -19.33 -2.95
N ARG A 141 -19.55 -19.80 -1.71
CA ARG A 141 -20.27 -20.98 -1.24
C ARG A 141 -21.28 -20.62 -0.17
N LEU A 142 -22.47 -21.22 -0.25
CA LEU A 142 -23.45 -21.22 0.80
C LEU A 142 -23.73 -22.67 1.19
N SER A 143 -23.73 -22.95 2.51
CA SER A 143 -24.03 -24.26 3.05
C SER A 143 -24.85 -24.16 4.33
N ALA A 144 -25.58 -25.23 4.66
CA ALA A 144 -26.37 -25.34 5.85
C ALA A 144 -26.17 -26.72 6.51
N GLU A 145 -25.95 -26.73 7.82
CA GLU A 145 -25.74 -27.92 8.60
C GLU A 145 -26.71 -27.99 9.78
N LYS A 146 -27.33 -29.15 9.97
CA LYS A 146 -28.15 -29.42 11.16
C LYS A 146 -27.92 -30.84 11.65
N GLU A 147 -27.56 -30.99 12.90
CA GLU A 147 -27.36 -32.29 13.51
C GLU A 147 -28.64 -33.14 13.44
N GLY A 148 -28.57 -34.36 12.89
CA GLY A 148 -29.67 -35.29 12.76
C GLY A 148 -30.73 -34.98 11.67
N MET A 149 -30.54 -33.99 10.81
CA MET A 149 -31.40 -33.70 9.67
C MET A 149 -30.61 -33.73 8.34
N ASN A 150 -31.01 -34.67 7.48
CA ASN A 150 -30.53 -34.78 6.11
C ASN A 150 -31.56 -34.15 5.18
N ARG A 151 -31.78 -32.84 5.27
CA ARG A 151 -32.79 -32.10 4.44
C ARG A 151 -32.17 -30.85 3.80
N ASP A 152 -32.64 -30.59 2.60
CA ASP A 152 -32.34 -29.43 1.76
C ASP A 152 -32.87 -28.15 2.43
N LEU A 153 -31.97 -27.32 2.93
CA LEU A 153 -32.33 -26.22 3.83
C LEU A 153 -32.15 -24.84 3.22
N LEU A 154 -31.41 -24.75 2.09
CA LEU A 154 -31.10 -23.46 1.50
C LEU A 154 -32.21 -22.96 0.57
N GLU A 155 -32.75 -21.79 0.85
CA GLU A 155 -33.65 -21.07 -0.03
C GLU A 155 -33.15 -19.61 -0.19
N TYR A 156 -32.69 -19.29 -1.40
CA TYR A 156 -32.05 -18.01 -1.70
C TYR A 156 -32.43 -17.45 -3.05
N THR A 157 -32.43 -16.13 -3.19
CA THR A 157 -32.51 -15.43 -4.47
C THR A 157 -31.20 -14.72 -4.77
N PHE A 158 -30.71 -14.86 -6.00
CA PHE A 158 -29.47 -14.27 -6.49
C PHE A 158 -29.77 -13.33 -7.65
N GLN A 159 -29.13 -12.13 -7.61
CA GLN A 159 -29.21 -11.13 -8.68
C GLN A 159 -27.86 -10.49 -8.89
N LEU A 160 -27.43 -10.35 -10.14
CA LEU A 160 -26.38 -9.40 -10.51
C LEU A 160 -27.02 -8.05 -10.84
N SER A 161 -26.44 -6.99 -10.32
CA SER A 161 -26.97 -5.64 -10.53
C SER A 161 -25.84 -4.62 -10.62
N VAL A 162 -26.13 -3.47 -11.22
CA VAL A 162 -25.24 -2.34 -11.16
C VAL A 162 -25.05 -1.93 -9.70
N PHE A 163 -23.84 -1.52 -9.35
CA PHE A 163 -23.57 -0.98 -8.03
C PHE A 163 -24.42 0.29 -7.80
N ARG A 164 -25.13 0.34 -6.68
CA ARG A 164 -25.84 1.54 -6.22
C ARG A 164 -25.68 1.68 -4.73
N ASN A 165 -25.34 2.88 -4.28
CA ASN A 165 -25.23 3.22 -2.87
C ASN A 165 -26.40 4.11 -2.48
N GLU A 166 -27.09 3.80 -1.38
CA GLU A 166 -28.20 4.59 -0.89
C GLU A 166 -27.75 6.02 -0.55
N GLY A 167 -28.46 7.02 -1.09
CA GLY A 167 -28.17 8.44 -0.86
C GLY A 167 -27.06 9.03 -1.74
N GLU A 168 -26.40 8.27 -2.59
CA GLU A 168 -25.43 8.80 -3.56
C GLU A 168 -26.16 9.40 -4.77
N ARG A 169 -25.88 10.67 -5.07
CA ARG A 169 -26.37 11.32 -6.29
C ARG A 169 -25.35 11.05 -7.41
N PRO A 170 -25.77 10.35 -8.49
CA PRO A 170 -24.87 10.08 -9.61
C PRO A 170 -24.56 11.39 -10.37
N THR A 171 -23.38 11.43 -10.98
CA THR A 171 -23.09 12.36 -12.08
C THR A 171 -23.81 11.91 -13.33
N GLU A 172 -23.86 12.75 -14.37
CA GLU A 172 -24.43 12.36 -15.67
C GLU A 172 -23.72 11.11 -16.23
N ALA A 173 -22.38 11.06 -16.10
CA ALA A 173 -21.59 9.91 -16.53
C ALA A 173 -21.98 8.63 -15.77
N ILE A 174 -22.13 8.70 -14.45
CA ILE A 174 -22.56 7.55 -13.63
C ILE A 174 -24.03 7.19 -13.87
N GLN A 175 -24.89 8.16 -14.10
CA GLN A 175 -26.27 7.89 -14.51
C GLN A 175 -26.32 7.12 -15.84
N ALA A 176 -25.50 7.48 -16.82
CA ALA A 176 -25.37 6.75 -18.08
C ALA A 176 -24.91 5.29 -17.87
N VAL A 177 -23.99 5.03 -16.93
CA VAL A 177 -23.61 3.67 -16.52
C VAL A 177 -24.81 2.91 -15.96
N TRP A 178 -25.64 3.54 -15.13
CA TRP A 178 -26.83 2.89 -14.57
C TRP A 178 -27.88 2.60 -15.63
N ASP A 179 -28.09 3.50 -16.56
CA ASP A 179 -29.10 3.38 -17.64
C ASP A 179 -28.68 2.35 -18.71
N ALA A 180 -27.36 2.17 -18.89
CA ALA A 180 -26.81 1.16 -19.80
C ALA A 180 -26.79 -0.26 -19.21
N ALA A 181 -27.15 -0.44 -17.92
CA ALA A 181 -27.13 -1.74 -17.25
C ALA A 181 -28.12 -2.72 -17.85
N GLN A 182 -27.62 -3.91 -18.18
CA GLN A 182 -28.41 -5.01 -18.76
C GLN A 182 -28.13 -6.30 -17.98
N THR A 183 -29.17 -7.09 -17.77
CA THR A 183 -29.05 -8.38 -17.12
C THR A 183 -29.74 -9.45 -17.96
N GLU A 184 -29.15 -10.65 -17.98
CA GLU A 184 -29.74 -11.82 -18.59
C GLU A 184 -29.66 -13.01 -17.64
N VAL A 185 -30.66 -13.86 -17.63
CA VAL A 185 -30.74 -15.06 -16.80
C VAL A 185 -30.94 -16.28 -17.70
N VAL A 186 -30.04 -17.26 -17.55
CA VAL A 186 -30.07 -18.52 -18.29
C VAL A 186 -30.06 -19.68 -17.29
N CYS A 187 -30.98 -20.62 -17.40
CA CYS A 187 -30.95 -21.88 -16.64
C CYS A 187 -30.74 -23.06 -17.61
N GLU A 188 -29.74 -23.89 -17.29
CA GLU A 188 -29.41 -25.11 -18.02
C GLU A 188 -29.81 -26.32 -17.18
N GLY A 189 -31.09 -26.70 -17.28
CA GLY A 189 -31.71 -27.72 -16.43
C GLY A 189 -32.04 -27.19 -15.02
N GLU A 190 -32.13 -28.09 -14.03
CA GLU A 190 -32.56 -27.77 -12.66
C GLU A 190 -31.42 -27.40 -11.71
N HIS A 191 -30.18 -27.67 -12.08
CA HIS A 191 -29.03 -27.57 -11.17
C HIS A 191 -27.98 -26.54 -11.60
N THR A 192 -28.05 -26.00 -12.79
CA THR A 192 -27.08 -25.03 -13.32
C THR A 192 -27.80 -23.82 -13.90
N GLY A 193 -27.34 -22.63 -13.51
CA GLY A 193 -27.84 -21.37 -14.06
C GLY A 193 -26.78 -20.29 -14.11
N TYR A 194 -27.02 -19.30 -14.95
CA TYR A 194 -26.12 -18.17 -15.16
C TYR A 194 -26.86 -16.85 -14.97
N LEU A 195 -26.23 -15.94 -14.25
CA LEU A 195 -26.56 -14.53 -14.21
C LEU A 195 -25.51 -13.77 -15.00
N LEU A 196 -25.94 -13.00 -15.99
CA LEU A 196 -25.07 -12.22 -16.85
C LEU A 196 -25.40 -10.76 -16.66
N PHE A 197 -24.38 -9.95 -16.39
CA PHE A 197 -24.51 -8.51 -16.19
C PHE A 197 -23.55 -7.78 -17.11
N ASN A 198 -24.05 -6.72 -17.74
CA ASN A 198 -23.27 -5.78 -18.54
C ASN A 198 -23.67 -4.36 -18.19
N SER A 199 -22.70 -3.46 -18.21
CA SER A 199 -22.91 -2.03 -18.35
C SER A 199 -21.87 -1.46 -19.30
N ARG A 200 -21.97 -0.17 -19.53
CA ARG A 200 -21.09 0.54 -20.47
C ARG A 200 -20.66 1.87 -19.87
N ARG A 201 -19.43 2.23 -20.13
CA ARG A 201 -18.91 3.58 -19.90
C ARG A 201 -18.74 4.29 -21.24
N GLU A 202 -19.04 5.57 -21.29
CA GLU A 202 -18.79 6.36 -22.49
C GLU A 202 -17.28 6.54 -22.69
N LYS A 203 -16.83 6.64 -23.95
CA LYS A 203 -15.48 7.11 -24.22
C LYS A 203 -15.40 8.58 -23.77
N ALA A 204 -14.38 8.94 -23.02
CA ALA A 204 -14.09 10.33 -22.70
C ALA A 204 -13.97 11.12 -24.03
N ALA A 205 -14.66 12.26 -24.10
CA ALA A 205 -14.52 13.19 -25.22
C ALA A 205 -13.07 13.69 -25.22
N GLY A 206 -12.34 13.48 -26.32
CA GLY A 206 -10.91 13.73 -26.37
C GLY A 206 -10.12 12.43 -26.57
N ALA A 207 -10.49 11.68 -27.62
CA ALA A 207 -10.02 10.31 -27.86
C ALA A 207 -8.50 10.15 -28.16
N GLY A 208 -7.66 11.14 -27.83
CA GLY A 208 -6.20 10.97 -27.76
C GLY A 208 -5.70 10.38 -26.45
N SER A 209 -6.58 10.25 -25.46
CA SER A 209 -6.25 10.10 -24.05
C SER A 209 -5.75 8.73 -23.62
N ARG A 210 -5.99 7.67 -24.38
CA ARG A 210 -5.53 6.32 -24.00
C ARG A 210 -4.40 5.79 -24.89
N GLN A 211 -3.54 6.66 -25.39
CA GLN A 211 -2.35 6.25 -26.12
C GLN A 211 -1.35 5.44 -25.30
N TYR A 212 -1.52 5.44 -23.95
CA TYR A 212 -0.54 4.82 -23.05
C TYR A 212 -0.73 3.33 -22.85
N ASP A 213 -1.94 2.80 -23.06
CA ASP A 213 -2.19 1.36 -22.93
C ASP A 213 -1.92 0.55 -24.21
N ASN A 214 -1.47 1.17 -25.30
CA ASN A 214 -1.28 0.54 -26.63
C ASN A 214 -2.46 -0.36 -27.08
N LYS A 215 -3.62 -0.25 -26.44
CA LYS A 215 -4.84 -0.94 -26.81
C LYS A 215 -5.77 0.02 -27.52
N ASP A 216 -6.08 -0.29 -28.75
CA ASP A 216 -7.21 0.31 -29.46
C ASP A 216 -8.51 -0.16 -28.76
N VAL A 217 -8.91 0.57 -27.71
CA VAL A 217 -10.07 0.21 -26.90
C VAL A 217 -11.31 0.62 -27.70
N SER A 218 -11.72 -0.25 -28.62
CA SER A 218 -12.96 -0.07 -29.39
C SER A 218 -14.20 -0.34 -28.53
N ALA A 219 -14.09 -1.19 -27.51
CA ALA A 219 -15.17 -1.56 -26.59
C ALA A 219 -15.07 -0.79 -25.27
N THR A 220 -16.22 -0.43 -24.71
CA THR A 220 -16.35 0.27 -23.41
C THR A 220 -17.26 -0.51 -22.45
N ASP A 221 -17.58 -1.75 -22.81
CA ASP A 221 -18.42 -2.61 -21.98
C ASP A 221 -17.61 -3.20 -20.82
N PHE A 222 -18.28 -3.39 -19.70
CA PHE A 222 -17.77 -4.07 -18.54
C PHE A 222 -18.88 -4.83 -17.83
N GLY A 223 -18.55 -5.88 -17.08
CA GLY A 223 -19.58 -6.64 -16.41
C GLY A 223 -19.08 -7.90 -15.73
N ALA A 224 -20.04 -8.79 -15.45
CA ALA A 224 -19.84 -10.03 -14.73
C ALA A 224 -20.70 -11.16 -15.28
N VAL A 225 -20.19 -12.38 -15.21
CA VAL A 225 -20.97 -13.60 -15.38
C VAL A 225 -20.83 -14.43 -14.10
N ALA A 226 -21.95 -14.82 -13.50
CA ALA A 226 -21.99 -15.69 -12.35
C ALA A 226 -22.68 -17.02 -12.73
N LYS A 227 -21.96 -18.15 -12.55
CA LYS A 227 -22.53 -19.49 -12.67
C LYS A 227 -22.96 -19.95 -11.28
N LEU A 228 -24.19 -20.36 -11.15
CA LEU A 228 -24.76 -21.01 -9.97
C LEU A 228 -24.83 -22.52 -10.24
N SER A 229 -24.32 -23.29 -9.28
CA SER A 229 -24.45 -24.74 -9.27
C SER A 229 -25.01 -25.18 -7.92
N VAL A 230 -25.99 -26.09 -7.90
CA VAL A 230 -26.58 -26.60 -6.66
C VAL A 230 -26.36 -28.09 -6.53
N GLU A 231 -26.02 -28.51 -5.30
CA GLU A 231 -26.05 -29.90 -4.90
C GLU A 231 -27.43 -30.16 -4.25
N GLU A 232 -28.19 -31.02 -4.85
CA GLU A 232 -29.61 -31.24 -4.54
C GLU A 232 -30.44 -29.92 -4.66
N GLY A 233 -31.75 -29.97 -4.65
CA GLY A 233 -32.61 -28.80 -4.88
C GLY A 233 -32.74 -28.39 -6.33
N ARG A 234 -33.33 -27.21 -6.59
CA ARG A 234 -33.63 -26.74 -7.94
C ARG A 234 -33.50 -25.24 -8.10
N LEU A 235 -33.20 -24.82 -9.31
CA LEU A 235 -33.17 -23.43 -9.75
C LEU A 235 -34.47 -23.04 -10.43
N GLU A 236 -34.99 -21.88 -10.07
CA GLU A 236 -36.14 -21.24 -10.75
C GLU A 236 -35.66 -19.91 -11.35
N LYS A 237 -35.88 -19.76 -12.66
CA LYS A 237 -35.59 -18.50 -13.35
C LYS A 237 -36.60 -17.44 -12.93
N LEU A 238 -36.11 -16.27 -12.52
CA LEU A 238 -36.89 -15.05 -12.33
C LEU A 238 -36.59 -14.07 -13.47
N GLU A 239 -37.29 -12.98 -13.56
CA GLU A 239 -37.10 -11.94 -14.57
C GLU A 239 -35.64 -11.40 -14.52
N ASN A 240 -35.14 -11.05 -13.31
CA ASN A 240 -33.83 -10.44 -13.10
C ASN A 240 -32.94 -11.24 -12.13
N GLY A 241 -33.17 -12.56 -11.98
CA GLY A 241 -32.41 -13.35 -11.01
C GLY A 241 -32.70 -14.85 -11.07
N ILE A 242 -32.12 -15.57 -10.16
CA ILE A 242 -32.32 -17.03 -9.96
C ILE A 242 -32.76 -17.26 -8.51
N LYS A 243 -33.88 -17.96 -8.34
CA LYS A 243 -34.28 -18.48 -7.04
C LYS A 243 -33.80 -19.92 -6.88
N VAL A 244 -33.07 -20.20 -5.80
CA VAL A 244 -32.69 -21.56 -5.40
C VAL A 244 -33.66 -22.04 -4.36
N LYS A 245 -34.14 -23.29 -4.50
CA LYS A 245 -35.02 -23.96 -3.55
C LYS A 245 -34.47 -25.31 -3.14
N ALA A 246 -34.56 -25.57 -1.84
CA ALA A 246 -34.27 -26.87 -1.24
C ALA A 246 -32.86 -27.43 -1.57
N ALA A 247 -31.85 -26.55 -1.62
CA ALA A 247 -30.49 -26.99 -1.88
C ALA A 247 -29.74 -27.31 -0.58
N LYS A 248 -28.76 -28.21 -0.68
CA LYS A 248 -27.85 -28.57 0.41
C LYS A 248 -26.61 -27.66 0.39
N GLU A 249 -26.08 -27.42 -0.77
CA GLU A 249 -24.97 -26.49 -1.05
C GLU A 249 -25.28 -25.69 -2.32
N ILE A 250 -24.87 -24.43 -2.33
CA ILE A 250 -24.91 -23.56 -3.49
C ILE A 250 -23.48 -23.07 -3.73
N LEU A 251 -22.95 -23.36 -4.92
CA LEU A 251 -21.66 -22.85 -5.38
C LEU A 251 -21.89 -21.81 -6.47
N VAL A 252 -21.34 -20.62 -6.26
CA VAL A 252 -21.36 -19.53 -7.25
C VAL A 252 -19.93 -19.21 -7.66
N THR A 253 -19.64 -19.32 -8.96
CA THR A 253 -18.36 -18.87 -9.53
C THR A 253 -18.58 -17.66 -10.41
N ILE A 254 -17.74 -16.61 -10.27
CA ILE A 254 -17.98 -15.30 -10.90
C ILE A 254 -16.74 -14.88 -11.65
N GLY A 255 -16.87 -14.61 -12.94
CA GLY A 255 -15.87 -13.98 -13.79
C GLY A 255 -16.25 -12.53 -14.09
N LEU A 256 -15.23 -11.65 -14.13
CA LEU A 256 -15.40 -10.23 -14.47
C LEU A 256 -14.71 -9.90 -15.79
N TYR A 257 -15.17 -8.83 -16.45
CA TYR A 257 -14.52 -8.29 -17.65
C TYR A 257 -14.63 -6.77 -17.71
N VAL A 258 -13.65 -6.15 -18.36
CA VAL A 258 -13.56 -4.70 -18.59
C VAL A 258 -13.01 -4.48 -19.98
N ASP A 259 -13.56 -3.51 -20.73
CA ASP A 259 -13.13 -3.12 -22.07
C ASP A 259 -13.15 -4.28 -23.10
N GLU A 260 -14.15 -5.14 -22.98
CA GLU A 260 -14.39 -6.26 -23.91
C GLU A 260 -15.86 -6.19 -24.40
N GLU A 261 -16.09 -6.52 -25.66
CA GLU A 261 -17.45 -6.52 -26.21
C GLU A 261 -18.31 -7.55 -25.49
N ARG A 262 -19.54 -7.13 -25.09
CA ARG A 262 -20.47 -7.90 -24.25
C ARG A 262 -20.68 -9.34 -24.71
N ALA A 263 -21.01 -9.56 -25.99
CA ALA A 263 -21.37 -10.90 -26.45
C ALA A 263 -20.17 -11.85 -26.39
N SER A 264 -19.00 -11.36 -26.76
CA SER A 264 -17.73 -12.09 -26.69
C SER A 264 -17.34 -12.41 -25.24
N ALA A 265 -17.43 -11.40 -24.36
CA ALA A 265 -17.13 -11.56 -22.94
C ALA A 265 -18.07 -12.56 -22.25
N TRP A 266 -19.37 -12.47 -22.51
CA TRP A 266 -20.35 -13.38 -21.94
C TRP A 266 -20.14 -14.81 -22.42
N GLN A 267 -19.87 -15.03 -23.71
CA GLN A 267 -19.61 -16.38 -24.24
C GLN A 267 -18.33 -16.95 -23.62
N ARG A 268 -17.22 -16.19 -23.66
CA ARG A 268 -15.93 -16.61 -23.09
C ARG A 268 -16.06 -16.98 -21.61
N LEU A 269 -16.73 -16.14 -20.80
CA LEU A 269 -16.89 -16.40 -19.37
C LEU A 269 -17.83 -17.56 -19.08
N ARG A 270 -18.93 -17.71 -19.85
CA ARG A 270 -19.81 -18.89 -19.74
C ARG A 270 -19.04 -20.17 -20.03
N ASP A 271 -18.25 -20.22 -21.09
CA ASP A 271 -17.47 -21.40 -21.47
C ASP A 271 -16.40 -21.72 -20.40
N SER A 272 -15.70 -20.69 -19.91
CA SER A 272 -14.70 -20.83 -18.83
C SER A 272 -15.34 -21.34 -17.53
N LEU A 273 -16.40 -20.70 -17.05
CA LEU A 273 -17.11 -21.10 -15.83
C LEU A 273 -17.86 -22.42 -16.02
N GLY A 274 -18.38 -22.69 -17.23
CA GLY A 274 -19.06 -23.94 -17.61
C GLY A 274 -18.12 -25.14 -17.51
N SER A 275 -16.88 -25.00 -17.98
CA SER A 275 -15.86 -26.04 -17.94
C SER A 275 -15.31 -26.30 -16.53
N GLN A 276 -15.57 -25.41 -15.56
CA GLN A 276 -15.11 -25.57 -14.18
C GLN A 276 -15.95 -26.63 -13.45
N THR A 277 -15.29 -27.76 -13.12
CA THR A 277 -15.92 -28.91 -12.45
C THR A 277 -15.38 -29.18 -11.04
N LYS A 278 -14.37 -28.37 -10.60
CA LYS A 278 -13.76 -28.54 -9.27
C LYS A 278 -14.73 -28.11 -8.18
N THR A 279 -14.68 -28.79 -7.06
CA THR A 279 -15.41 -28.42 -5.84
C THR A 279 -14.84 -27.14 -5.20
N PHE A 280 -15.60 -26.53 -4.31
CA PHE A 280 -15.14 -25.39 -3.52
C PHE A 280 -13.80 -25.67 -2.82
N GLY A 281 -13.68 -26.84 -2.17
CA GLY A 281 -12.45 -27.23 -1.45
C GLY A 281 -11.24 -27.38 -2.36
N GLN A 282 -11.42 -27.91 -3.57
CA GLN A 282 -10.33 -28.04 -4.55
C GLN A 282 -9.87 -26.67 -5.07
N LEU A 283 -10.81 -25.77 -5.39
CA LEU A 283 -10.50 -24.40 -5.83
C LEU A 283 -9.81 -23.60 -4.72
N LEU A 284 -10.30 -23.73 -3.46
CA LEU A 284 -9.68 -23.08 -2.32
C LEU A 284 -8.25 -23.58 -2.08
N ALA A 285 -8.03 -24.91 -2.10
CA ALA A 285 -6.71 -25.49 -1.87
C ALA A 285 -5.66 -25.02 -2.91
N GLU A 286 -6.05 -24.94 -4.19
CA GLU A 286 -5.16 -24.45 -5.25
C GLU A 286 -4.85 -22.94 -5.06
N SER A 287 -5.86 -22.13 -4.76
CA SER A 287 -5.70 -20.70 -4.50
C SER A 287 -4.86 -20.45 -3.25
N ALA A 288 -5.18 -21.14 -2.15
CA ALA A 288 -4.50 -20.99 -0.87
C ALA A 288 -3.00 -21.36 -0.96
N LYS A 289 -2.64 -22.36 -1.77
CA LYS A 289 -1.23 -22.71 -2.00
C LYS A 289 -0.43 -21.54 -2.57
N LEU A 290 -0.98 -20.85 -3.57
CA LEU A 290 -0.33 -19.68 -4.17
C LEU A 290 -0.34 -18.47 -3.24
N HIS A 291 -1.44 -18.26 -2.51
CA HIS A 291 -1.56 -17.15 -1.57
C HIS A 291 -0.60 -17.32 -0.38
N LYS A 292 -0.53 -18.50 0.22
CA LYS A 292 0.36 -18.81 1.35
C LYS A 292 1.83 -18.59 1.00
N ALA A 293 2.26 -18.89 -0.20
CA ALA A 293 3.63 -18.63 -0.65
C ALA A 293 3.99 -17.13 -0.59
N LEU A 294 3.04 -16.25 -0.86
CA LEU A 294 3.21 -14.79 -0.75
C LEU A 294 3.04 -14.31 0.70
N TYR A 295 2.06 -14.84 1.41
CA TYR A 295 1.76 -14.45 2.78
C TYR A 295 2.92 -14.77 3.73
N HIS A 296 3.50 -15.97 3.62
CA HIS A 296 4.64 -16.44 4.40
C HIS A 296 6.01 -16.08 3.80
N SER A 297 6.06 -15.23 2.78
CA SER A 297 7.35 -14.74 2.24
C SER A 297 8.18 -13.97 3.28
N ALA A 298 7.52 -13.36 4.25
CA ALA A 298 8.10 -12.81 5.47
C ALA A 298 7.08 -12.95 6.61
N GLU A 299 7.54 -13.20 7.82
CA GLU A 299 6.67 -13.51 8.96
C GLU A 299 7.10 -12.73 10.21
N LEU A 300 6.13 -12.43 11.07
CA LEU A 300 6.31 -11.74 12.34
C LEU A 300 5.43 -12.39 13.41
N TRP A 301 6.01 -12.72 14.55
CA TRP A 301 5.32 -13.16 15.77
C TRP A 301 5.80 -12.33 16.96
N LEU A 302 4.86 -11.91 17.79
CA LEU A 302 5.11 -11.07 18.96
C LEU A 302 4.55 -11.72 20.24
N GLY A 303 5.28 -11.57 21.35
CA GLY A 303 4.87 -12.10 22.64
C GLY A 303 5.24 -13.59 22.86
N GLN A 304 5.08 -14.06 24.11
CA GLN A 304 5.54 -15.40 24.49
C GLN A 304 4.71 -16.52 23.86
N ASP A 305 3.39 -16.35 23.78
CA ASP A 305 2.49 -17.41 23.30
C ASP A 305 2.61 -17.63 21.79
N ALA A 306 2.76 -16.55 21.03
CA ALA A 306 2.91 -16.58 19.58
C ALA A 306 4.23 -17.26 19.15
N VAL A 307 5.34 -16.93 19.81
CA VAL A 307 6.66 -17.53 19.55
C VAL A 307 6.69 -19.03 19.89
N GLN A 308 5.95 -19.46 20.94
CA GLN A 308 5.82 -20.89 21.26
C GLN A 308 4.95 -21.65 20.27
N ALA A 309 3.91 -21.00 19.71
CA ALA A 309 3.04 -21.59 18.70
C ALA A 309 3.76 -21.79 17.38
N ALA A 310 4.57 -20.81 16.94
CA ALA A 310 5.40 -20.92 15.74
C ALA A 310 6.37 -22.11 15.77
N GLY A 311 6.95 -22.43 16.94
CA GLY A 311 7.79 -23.62 17.14
C GLY A 311 7.04 -24.96 17.15
N ARG A 312 5.72 -24.96 17.42
CA ARG A 312 4.89 -26.18 17.40
C ARG A 312 4.40 -26.56 16.01
N GLU A 313 4.22 -25.61 15.11
CA GLU A 313 3.82 -25.89 13.72
C GLU A 313 4.92 -26.60 12.92
N GLU A 314 6.18 -26.36 13.21
CA GLU A 314 7.30 -27.12 12.62
C GLU A 314 7.33 -28.57 13.09
N GLY A 315 7.06 -28.85 14.38
CA GLY A 315 6.97 -30.23 14.93
C GLY A 315 5.73 -31.02 14.45
N GLN A 316 4.68 -30.33 13.97
CA GLN A 316 3.45 -31.02 13.51
C GLN A 316 3.45 -31.38 12.03
N LYS A 317 4.32 -30.78 11.19
CA LYS A 317 4.49 -31.23 9.81
C LYS A 317 5.01 -32.69 9.71
N VAL A 318 5.73 -33.16 10.72
CA VAL A 318 6.25 -34.54 10.76
C VAL A 318 5.20 -35.58 11.22
N ASN A 319 4.14 -35.16 11.95
CA ASN A 319 3.17 -36.07 12.59
C ASN A 319 1.75 -36.08 11.99
N ARG A 320 1.47 -35.34 10.90
CA ARG A 320 0.12 -35.29 10.31
C ARG A 320 -0.22 -36.47 9.38
N GLU A 321 0.69 -37.34 9.04
CA GLU A 321 0.40 -38.56 8.25
C GLU A 321 -0.10 -39.75 9.08
N GLU A 322 -0.03 -39.76 10.41
CA GLU A 322 -0.41 -40.92 11.25
C GLU A 322 -1.62 -40.75 12.17
N GLY A 323 -2.27 -39.56 12.22
CA GLY A 323 -3.25 -39.20 13.27
C GLY A 323 -4.74 -39.19 12.90
N GLN A 324 -5.22 -39.84 11.82
CA GLN A 324 -6.66 -39.95 11.53
C GLN A 324 -7.27 -41.26 12.00
N LYS A 325 -7.19 -41.57 13.29
CA LYS A 325 -8.09 -42.56 13.94
C LYS A 325 -8.01 -42.39 15.46
N ALA A 326 -9.06 -41.90 16.04
CA ALA A 326 -9.59 -42.04 17.40
C ALA A 326 -9.93 -40.71 18.07
N ASN A 327 -11.16 -40.35 18.26
CA ASN A 327 -12.03 -40.64 19.34
C ASN A 327 -13.36 -39.84 19.19
N ARG A 328 -14.40 -40.55 18.95
CA ARG A 328 -15.78 -40.12 19.31
C ARG A 328 -16.03 -40.71 20.70
N THR A 329 -16.39 -39.91 21.66
CA THR A 329 -17.47 -40.22 22.62
C THR A 329 -17.70 -39.09 23.61
N GLU A 330 -18.98 -38.85 23.85
CA GLU A 330 -19.68 -38.30 25.01
C GLU A 330 -19.82 -36.81 25.18
N GLY A 331 -21.10 -36.43 25.12
CA GLY A 331 -21.59 -35.07 25.29
C GLY A 331 -21.54 -34.55 26.70
N HIS A 332 -21.34 -33.26 26.82
CA HIS A 332 -21.72 -32.51 28.03
C HIS A 332 -22.32 -31.15 27.64
N LYS A 333 -23.29 -30.73 28.46
CA LYS A 333 -24.01 -29.47 28.39
C LYS A 333 -23.07 -28.30 28.51
N GLU A 334 -22.87 -27.56 27.42
CA GLU A 334 -22.03 -26.35 27.39
C GLU A 334 -22.69 -25.16 28.08
N SER A 335 -21.99 -24.60 29.03
CA SER A 335 -22.29 -23.31 29.66
C SER A 335 -21.73 -22.17 28.79
N ARG A 336 -22.32 -20.99 28.87
CA ARG A 336 -21.97 -19.78 28.08
C ARG A 336 -20.51 -19.31 28.15
N LYS A 337 -19.65 -19.94 28.95
CA LYS A 337 -18.23 -19.62 29.09
C LYS A 337 -17.35 -20.33 28.05
N ASP A 338 -17.76 -21.52 27.61
CA ASP A 338 -16.88 -22.39 26.77
C ASP A 338 -16.75 -21.91 25.30
N THR A 339 -17.70 -21.08 24.81
CA THR A 339 -17.68 -20.59 23.42
C THR A 339 -16.76 -19.38 23.20
N GLN A 340 -16.28 -18.71 24.23
CA GLN A 340 -15.32 -17.60 24.10
C GLN A 340 -13.86 -18.09 24.09
N GLU A 341 -13.54 -19.18 24.76
CA GLU A 341 -12.19 -19.75 24.80
C GLU A 341 -11.79 -20.43 23.48
N GLU A 342 -12.78 -20.91 22.69
CA GLU A 342 -12.52 -21.64 21.45
C GLU A 342 -12.14 -20.71 20.24
N TRP A 343 -12.45 -19.42 20.28
CA TRP A 343 -12.38 -18.52 19.11
C TRP A 343 -11.46 -17.31 19.28
N GLY A 344 -10.87 -17.10 20.46
CA GLY A 344 -10.03 -15.94 20.75
C GLY A 344 -10.80 -14.61 20.81
N ARG A 345 -10.07 -13.52 20.90
CA ARG A 345 -10.61 -12.14 20.97
C ARG A 345 -11.07 -11.66 19.60
N THR A 346 -12.20 -10.93 19.58
CA THR A 346 -12.70 -10.32 18.33
C THR A 346 -11.92 -9.05 17.96
N ASN A 347 -12.02 -8.64 16.70
CA ASN A 347 -11.45 -7.36 16.26
C ASN A 347 -12.06 -6.19 17.04
N GLU A 348 -13.36 -6.23 17.33
CA GLU A 348 -14.07 -5.23 18.14
C GLU A 348 -13.48 -5.11 19.53
N ASP A 349 -13.14 -6.23 20.19
CA ASP A 349 -12.51 -6.23 21.52
C ASP A 349 -11.12 -5.58 21.48
N LEU A 350 -10.31 -5.92 20.46
CA LEU A 350 -8.96 -5.38 20.27
C LEU A 350 -8.97 -3.88 19.96
N VAL A 351 -9.89 -3.45 19.09
CA VAL A 351 -10.04 -2.03 18.74
C VAL A 351 -10.56 -1.24 19.92
N LEU A 352 -11.49 -1.79 20.72
CA LEU A 352 -12.01 -1.13 21.91
C LEU A 352 -10.95 -0.98 23.00
N GLU A 353 -10.10 -1.97 23.20
CA GLU A 353 -8.95 -1.89 24.10
C GLU A 353 -7.99 -0.78 23.67
N ALA A 354 -7.56 -0.81 22.40
CA ALA A 354 -6.67 0.22 21.83
C ALA A 354 -7.28 1.63 21.93
N PHE A 355 -8.59 1.75 21.74
CA PHE A 355 -9.32 3.00 21.87
C PHE A 355 -9.27 3.57 23.29
N SER A 356 -9.35 2.71 24.29
CA SER A 356 -9.40 3.09 25.70
C SER A 356 -8.03 3.46 26.27
N ASP A 357 -6.94 2.85 25.75
CA ASP A 357 -5.58 3.04 26.23
C ASP A 357 -4.55 2.96 25.08
N ARG A 358 -4.05 1.78 24.79
CA ARG A 358 -3.02 1.49 23.79
C ARG A 358 -3.24 0.12 23.15
N GLN A 359 -2.62 -0.11 22.02
CA GLN A 359 -2.70 -1.39 21.32
C GLN A 359 -2.10 -2.52 22.17
N SER A 360 -2.77 -3.68 22.18
CA SER A 360 -2.19 -4.93 22.69
C SER A 360 -1.14 -5.49 21.69
N VAL A 361 -0.26 -6.35 22.18
CA VAL A 361 0.71 -7.09 21.33
C VAL A 361 -0.02 -7.85 20.21
N GLU A 362 -1.15 -8.49 20.54
CA GLU A 362 -1.99 -9.21 19.59
C GLU A 362 -2.52 -8.29 18.47
N LEU A 363 -2.95 -7.07 18.81
CA LEU A 363 -3.42 -6.12 17.77
C LEU A 363 -2.27 -5.66 16.88
N ILE A 364 -1.08 -5.40 17.44
CA ILE A 364 0.10 -4.99 16.66
C ILE A 364 0.45 -6.07 15.63
N GLU A 365 0.55 -7.33 16.05
CA GLU A 365 0.81 -8.46 15.17
C GLU A 365 -0.27 -8.62 14.09
N LYS A 366 -1.56 -8.59 14.48
CA LYS A 366 -2.68 -8.70 13.54
C LYS A 366 -2.70 -7.57 12.51
N LEU A 367 -2.41 -6.32 12.89
CA LEU A 367 -2.36 -5.19 11.95
C LEU A 367 -1.21 -5.31 10.95
N TRP A 368 -0.04 -5.79 11.39
CA TRP A 368 1.07 -6.07 10.49
C TRP A 368 0.69 -7.13 9.45
N HIS A 369 0.13 -8.26 9.88
CA HIS A 369 -0.36 -9.31 9.01
C HIS A 369 -1.48 -8.84 8.08
N TYR A 370 -2.42 -8.05 8.60
CA TYR A 370 -3.56 -7.56 7.83
C TYR A 370 -3.15 -6.57 6.74
N GLY A 371 -2.24 -5.64 7.03
CA GLY A 371 -1.72 -4.72 6.00
C GLY A 371 -1.04 -5.48 4.86
N ARG A 372 -0.19 -6.46 5.15
CA ARG A 372 0.41 -7.34 4.14
C ARG A 372 -0.64 -8.13 3.37
N TYR A 373 -1.62 -8.69 4.06
CA TYR A 373 -2.74 -9.41 3.45
C TYR A 373 -3.50 -8.52 2.44
N LEU A 374 -3.86 -7.31 2.82
CA LEU A 374 -4.54 -6.36 1.93
C LEU A 374 -3.68 -6.02 0.70
N PHE A 375 -2.40 -5.78 0.89
CA PHE A 375 -1.48 -5.50 -0.21
C PHE A 375 -1.39 -6.67 -1.20
N ILE A 376 -1.25 -7.90 -0.69
CA ILE A 376 -1.23 -9.12 -1.49
C ILE A 376 -2.57 -9.33 -2.23
N CYS A 377 -3.71 -9.05 -1.60
CA CYS A 377 -5.02 -9.22 -2.21
C CYS A 377 -5.41 -8.11 -3.18
N GLY A 378 -4.90 -6.89 -2.99
CA GLY A 378 -5.30 -5.71 -3.77
C GLY A 378 -4.28 -5.27 -4.82
N SER A 379 -3.13 -5.96 -4.93
CA SER A 379 -2.06 -5.64 -5.89
C SER A 379 -1.54 -6.89 -6.59
N SER A 380 -0.96 -6.71 -7.77
CA SER A 380 -0.31 -7.75 -8.56
C SER A 380 0.73 -7.11 -9.48
N PRO A 381 1.86 -7.78 -9.78
CA PRO A 381 2.84 -7.28 -10.74
C PRO A 381 2.24 -6.92 -12.11
N ALA A 382 1.16 -7.59 -12.50
CA ALA A 382 0.47 -7.40 -13.78
C ALA A 382 -0.72 -6.41 -13.72
N ALA A 383 -1.10 -5.92 -12.52
CA ALA A 383 -2.21 -4.99 -12.34
C ALA A 383 -1.75 -3.52 -12.36
N ASN A 384 -2.67 -2.58 -12.30
CA ASN A 384 -2.38 -1.18 -11.98
C ASN A 384 -1.81 -1.09 -10.54
N PRO A 385 -1.08 -0.02 -10.19
CA PRO A 385 -0.66 0.20 -8.82
C PRO A 385 -1.84 0.10 -7.84
N PHE A 386 -1.57 -0.35 -6.62
CA PHE A 386 -2.58 -0.44 -5.57
C PHE A 386 -3.26 0.92 -5.36
N PRO A 387 -4.56 1.06 -5.66
CA PRO A 387 -5.26 2.32 -5.45
C PRO A 387 -5.55 2.54 -3.96
N LEU A 388 -5.74 3.80 -3.55
CA LEU A 388 -5.85 4.17 -2.14
C LEU A 388 -6.95 3.41 -1.35
N TYR A 389 -7.96 2.93 -2.02
CA TYR A 389 -9.06 2.12 -1.47
C TYR A 389 -8.90 0.61 -1.76
N GLY A 390 -7.77 0.19 -2.33
CA GLY A 390 -7.64 -1.16 -2.88
C GLY A 390 -8.69 -1.43 -3.95
N LEU A 391 -9.11 -2.67 -4.06
CA LEU A 391 -10.15 -3.12 -5.01
C LEU A 391 -11.57 -3.05 -4.40
N TRP A 392 -11.75 -2.44 -3.21
CA TRP A 392 -12.94 -2.53 -2.37
C TRP A 392 -13.68 -1.21 -2.15
N GLY A 393 -13.37 -0.20 -2.94
CA GLY A 393 -14.06 1.08 -2.87
C GLY A 393 -15.54 0.96 -3.19
N GLY A 394 -16.42 1.34 -2.25
CA GLY A 394 -17.87 1.21 -2.36
C GLY A 394 -18.58 2.53 -2.67
N ARG A 395 -18.05 3.31 -3.61
CA ARG A 395 -18.66 4.53 -4.17
C ARG A 395 -18.16 4.75 -5.59
N TYR A 396 -18.94 5.47 -6.40
CA TYR A 396 -18.51 5.90 -7.73
C TYR A 396 -17.54 7.08 -7.70
N ARG A 397 -17.60 7.94 -6.68
CA ARG A 397 -16.63 9.00 -6.44
C ARG A 397 -15.94 8.75 -5.11
N LEU A 398 -14.71 8.32 -5.18
CA LEU A 398 -13.85 8.07 -4.05
C LEU A 398 -12.87 9.25 -3.91
N GLN A 399 -12.83 9.86 -2.74
CA GLN A 399 -11.95 10.99 -2.48
C GLN A 399 -10.50 10.55 -2.52
N TRP A 400 -9.69 11.16 -3.39
CA TRP A 400 -8.26 10.87 -3.58
C TRP A 400 -7.94 9.41 -3.97
N CYS A 401 -8.82 8.72 -4.69
CA CYS A 401 -8.61 7.32 -5.06
C CYS A 401 -7.47 7.09 -6.08
N HIS A 402 -6.95 8.15 -6.67
CA HIS A 402 -5.88 8.14 -7.68
C HIS A 402 -4.51 7.78 -7.10
N ASN A 403 -3.55 7.53 -7.97
CA ASN A 403 -2.14 7.34 -7.59
C ASN A 403 -1.55 8.68 -7.16
N MET A 404 -1.52 8.93 -5.85
CA MET A 404 -1.03 10.16 -5.24
C MET A 404 0.46 10.02 -4.92
N ALA A 405 1.34 10.58 -5.76
CA ALA A 405 2.78 10.40 -5.69
C ALA A 405 3.52 11.48 -4.86
N ASN A 406 2.81 12.20 -3.99
CA ASN A 406 3.44 13.11 -3.04
C ASN A 406 3.56 12.54 -1.62
N GLU A 407 3.19 11.27 -1.42
CA GLU A 407 3.33 10.48 -0.19
C GLU A 407 2.68 9.09 -0.34
N ASN A 408 1.37 9.07 -0.65
CA ASN A 408 0.50 7.90 -0.48
C ASN A 408 0.91 6.71 -1.35
N LEU A 409 1.23 6.94 -2.64
CA LEU A 409 1.69 5.87 -3.53
C LEU A 409 3.00 5.26 -3.02
N GLN A 410 3.94 6.09 -2.60
CA GLN A 410 5.22 5.63 -2.06
C GLN A 410 5.01 4.82 -0.78
N MET A 411 4.18 5.34 0.15
CA MET A 411 3.87 4.68 1.43
C MET A 411 3.27 3.30 1.26
N ILE A 412 2.37 3.12 0.28
CA ILE A 412 1.79 1.81 -0.02
C ILE A 412 2.86 0.77 -0.33
N TYR A 413 3.96 1.16 -0.97
CA TYR A 413 5.02 0.24 -1.41
C TYR A 413 6.25 0.17 -0.49
N TRP A 414 6.44 1.05 0.49
CA TRP A 414 7.62 1.06 1.36
C TRP A 414 7.90 -0.29 2.04
N HIS A 415 6.86 -0.94 2.54
CA HIS A 415 7.01 -2.22 3.25
C HIS A 415 7.36 -3.40 2.34
N SER A 416 7.18 -3.27 1.01
CA SER A 416 7.19 -4.41 0.07
C SER A 416 8.56 -5.06 -0.08
N LEU A 417 9.64 -4.26 -0.08
CA LEU A 417 11.00 -4.77 -0.24
C LEU A 417 11.46 -5.54 1.01
N CYS A 418 11.37 -4.92 2.20
CA CYS A 418 11.70 -5.58 3.45
C CYS A 418 10.79 -6.77 3.74
N GLY A 419 9.51 -6.67 3.41
CA GLY A 419 8.52 -7.73 3.52
C GLY A 419 8.60 -8.83 2.46
N ASN A 420 9.66 -8.85 1.64
CA ASN A 420 9.93 -9.86 0.61
C ASN A 420 8.80 -10.06 -0.42
N LEU A 421 8.15 -8.94 -0.83
CA LEU A 421 7.12 -8.86 -1.88
C LEU A 421 7.62 -7.99 -3.05
N ILE A 422 8.83 -8.27 -3.51
CA ILE A 422 9.62 -7.39 -4.41
C ILE A 422 8.93 -7.19 -5.74
N GLU A 423 8.42 -8.25 -6.35
CA GLU A 423 7.84 -8.23 -7.70
C GLU A 423 6.63 -7.30 -7.82
N TYR A 424 5.96 -7.01 -6.70
CA TYR A 424 4.78 -6.12 -6.68
C TYR A 424 5.10 -4.69 -7.11
N ASN A 425 6.35 -4.25 -6.95
CA ASN A 425 6.81 -2.93 -7.43
C ASN A 425 6.75 -2.79 -8.97
N GLN A 426 6.75 -3.89 -9.71
CA GLN A 426 6.64 -3.89 -11.17
C GLN A 426 5.34 -3.25 -11.67
N ALA A 427 4.26 -3.31 -10.87
CA ALA A 427 3.02 -2.61 -11.17
C ALA A 427 3.24 -1.10 -11.34
N VAL A 428 3.99 -0.49 -10.40
CA VAL A 428 4.32 0.94 -10.45
C VAL A 428 5.23 1.26 -11.64
N PHE A 429 6.26 0.46 -11.85
CA PHE A 429 7.25 0.74 -12.90
C PHE A 429 6.64 0.65 -14.30
N ARG A 430 5.86 -0.39 -14.58
CA ARG A 430 5.14 -0.50 -15.84
C ARG A 430 4.18 0.68 -16.03
N TYR A 431 3.36 0.96 -15.03
CA TYR A 431 2.40 2.05 -15.06
C TYR A 431 3.05 3.40 -15.35
N MET A 432 4.18 3.71 -14.72
CA MET A 432 4.88 4.99 -14.94
C MET A 432 5.62 5.01 -16.26
N ASN A 433 6.25 3.90 -16.67
CA ASN A 433 7.01 3.86 -17.95
C ASN A 433 6.10 4.02 -19.18
N ASP A 434 4.89 3.45 -19.13
CA ASP A 434 3.88 3.62 -20.19
C ASP A 434 3.49 5.10 -20.38
N ARG A 435 3.71 5.95 -19.36
CA ARG A 435 3.36 7.38 -19.32
C ARG A 435 4.53 8.33 -19.59
N ILE A 436 5.73 7.82 -19.80
CA ILE A 436 6.91 8.65 -20.13
C ILE A 436 6.64 9.65 -21.25
N PRO A 437 5.98 9.28 -22.38
CA PRO A 437 5.69 10.25 -23.43
C PRO A 437 4.84 11.42 -22.95
N ALA A 438 3.79 11.17 -22.15
CA ALA A 438 2.95 12.24 -21.59
C ALA A 438 3.72 13.11 -20.59
N PHE A 439 4.52 12.50 -19.74
CA PHE A 439 5.34 13.24 -18.77
C PHE A 439 6.38 14.13 -19.43
N LYS A 440 6.92 13.72 -20.58
CA LYS A 440 7.79 14.56 -21.43
C LYS A 440 7.03 15.74 -22.05
N GLU A 441 5.82 15.48 -22.54
CA GLU A 441 4.95 16.54 -23.07
C GLU A 441 4.57 17.53 -21.98
N ASN A 442 4.23 17.07 -20.77
CA ASN A 442 3.96 17.92 -19.61
C ASN A 442 5.17 18.83 -19.30
N ALA A 443 6.38 18.28 -19.24
CA ALA A 443 7.61 19.03 -18.98
C ALA A 443 7.84 20.12 -20.03
N ARG A 444 7.67 19.78 -21.29
CA ARG A 444 7.86 20.70 -22.42
C ARG A 444 6.82 21.82 -22.41
N LYS A 445 5.54 21.51 -22.21
CA LYS A 445 4.41 22.45 -22.28
C LYS A 445 4.31 23.39 -21.07
N LEU A 446 4.65 22.91 -19.88
CA LEU A 446 4.57 23.72 -18.66
C LEU A 446 5.86 24.49 -18.38
N PHE A 447 7.01 23.89 -18.67
CA PHE A 447 8.32 24.42 -18.24
C PHE A 447 9.28 24.76 -19.38
N GLY A 448 9.01 24.31 -20.62
CA GLY A 448 9.90 24.44 -21.76
C GLY A 448 11.18 23.60 -21.62
N ILE A 449 11.10 22.49 -20.89
CA ILE A 449 12.23 21.64 -20.52
C ILE A 449 12.07 20.25 -21.16
N ASP A 450 13.16 19.68 -21.66
CA ASP A 450 13.17 18.30 -22.14
C ASP A 450 13.47 17.33 -20.99
N GLY A 451 12.51 16.47 -20.68
CA GLY A 451 12.62 15.54 -19.55
C GLY A 451 11.26 15.07 -19.05
N ILE A 452 11.22 14.52 -17.87
CA ILE A 452 9.99 14.00 -17.25
C ILE A 452 9.50 14.94 -16.13
N TYR A 453 8.25 15.42 -16.29
CA TYR A 453 7.49 16.06 -15.23
C TYR A 453 6.13 15.38 -15.08
N MET A 454 5.78 15.01 -13.86
CA MET A 454 4.46 14.51 -13.48
C MET A 454 3.92 15.26 -12.28
N THR A 455 2.60 15.49 -12.26
CA THR A 455 1.92 15.96 -11.05
C THR A 455 1.77 14.85 -10.03
N ALA A 456 1.44 15.21 -8.79
CA ALA A 456 1.24 14.22 -7.72
C ALA A 456 0.16 13.18 -8.06
N GLY A 457 -0.90 13.56 -8.77
CA GLY A 457 -2.03 12.67 -9.07
C GLY A 457 -2.05 12.17 -10.51
N THR A 458 -2.18 10.86 -10.71
CA THR A 458 -2.43 10.21 -12.01
C THR A 458 -3.47 9.10 -11.87
N THR A 459 -4.18 8.79 -12.99
CA THR A 459 -5.06 7.62 -13.10
C THR A 459 -4.81 6.87 -14.41
N PRO A 460 -5.31 5.66 -14.61
CA PRO A 460 -5.06 4.91 -15.84
C PRO A 460 -5.37 5.66 -17.14
N GLY A 461 -6.43 6.47 -17.16
CA GLY A 461 -6.81 7.26 -18.32
C GLY A 461 -6.33 8.71 -18.33
N VAL A 462 -5.63 9.19 -17.27
CA VAL A 462 -5.21 10.59 -17.15
C VAL A 462 -3.78 10.71 -16.65
N SER A 463 -2.91 11.24 -17.50
CA SER A 463 -1.48 11.48 -17.24
C SER A 463 -1.09 12.97 -17.37
N SER A 464 -1.99 13.78 -17.90
CA SER A 464 -1.86 15.23 -17.99
C SER A 464 -1.95 15.88 -16.60
N PRO A 465 -1.45 17.12 -16.41
CA PRO A 465 -1.56 17.82 -15.14
C PRO A 465 -3.02 17.98 -14.70
N THR A 466 -3.31 17.57 -13.50
CA THR A 466 -4.64 17.67 -12.88
C THR A 466 -4.59 18.46 -11.58
N GLN A 467 -5.75 18.70 -10.96
CA GLN A 467 -5.80 19.48 -9.71
C GLN A 467 -5.04 20.79 -9.87
N VAL A 468 -5.45 21.63 -10.86
CA VAL A 468 -4.75 22.85 -11.31
C VAL A 468 -4.73 23.91 -10.21
N VAL A 469 -3.88 23.69 -9.22
CA VAL A 469 -3.61 24.56 -8.05
C VAL A 469 -2.12 24.64 -7.76
N PRO A 470 -1.63 25.72 -7.14
CA PRO A 470 -0.19 25.95 -6.94
C PRO A 470 0.57 24.82 -6.24
N VAL A 471 -0.01 24.23 -5.20
CA VAL A 471 0.64 23.15 -4.40
C VAL A 471 0.90 21.89 -5.20
N ILE A 472 0.15 21.66 -6.27
CA ILE A 472 0.28 20.49 -7.15
C ILE A 472 1.13 20.82 -8.37
N ILE A 473 0.81 21.91 -9.09
CA ILE A 473 1.46 22.25 -10.37
C ILE A 473 2.91 22.72 -10.19
N ASN A 474 3.21 23.43 -9.09
CA ASN A 474 4.57 23.95 -8.86
C ASN A 474 5.51 22.98 -8.16
N TRP A 475 5.01 21.80 -7.74
CA TRP A 475 5.87 20.79 -7.15
C TRP A 475 6.44 19.86 -8.23
N VAL A 476 7.77 19.84 -8.32
CA VAL A 476 8.51 19.10 -9.36
C VAL A 476 9.25 17.86 -8.80
N GLY A 477 8.99 17.50 -7.54
CA GLY A 477 9.68 16.42 -6.84
C GLY A 477 9.10 15.02 -7.10
N ALA A 478 7.88 14.87 -7.62
CA ALA A 478 7.19 13.59 -7.70
C ALA A 478 7.96 12.52 -8.50
N ALA A 479 8.43 12.86 -9.68
CA ALA A 479 9.17 11.93 -10.54
C ALA A 479 10.52 11.52 -9.92
N GLY A 480 11.21 12.47 -9.29
CA GLY A 480 12.48 12.20 -8.60
C GLY A 480 12.31 11.32 -7.38
N TRP A 481 11.23 11.52 -6.61
CA TRP A 481 10.94 10.66 -5.46
C TRP A 481 10.61 9.23 -5.88
N LEU A 482 9.81 9.05 -6.92
CA LEU A 482 9.54 7.70 -7.46
C LEU A 482 10.78 7.03 -8.03
N ALA A 483 11.75 7.78 -8.56
CA ALA A 483 13.03 7.22 -9.01
C ALA A 483 13.79 6.48 -7.89
N GLN A 484 13.57 6.84 -6.61
CA GLN A 484 14.07 6.10 -5.45
C GLN A 484 13.57 4.64 -5.46
N HIS A 485 12.28 4.40 -5.72
CA HIS A 485 11.71 3.04 -5.78
C HIS A 485 12.32 2.21 -6.92
N TYR A 486 12.56 2.82 -8.08
CA TYR A 486 13.24 2.15 -9.20
C TYR A 486 14.66 1.72 -8.81
N TYR A 487 15.40 2.62 -8.19
CA TYR A 487 16.77 2.35 -7.79
C TYR A 487 16.84 1.32 -6.65
N GLN A 488 15.98 1.42 -5.63
CA GLN A 488 15.90 0.45 -4.54
C GLN A 488 15.56 -0.96 -5.08
N TYR A 489 14.60 -1.08 -5.98
CA TYR A 489 14.29 -2.37 -6.60
C TYR A 489 15.52 -2.96 -7.32
N PHE A 490 16.25 -2.15 -8.05
CA PHE A 490 17.51 -2.57 -8.67
C PHE A 490 18.55 -3.05 -7.63
N LEU A 491 18.69 -2.35 -6.51
CA LEU A 491 19.59 -2.80 -5.43
C LEU A 491 19.21 -4.17 -4.88
N TYR A 492 17.92 -4.48 -4.78
CA TYR A 492 17.42 -5.75 -4.28
C TYR A 492 17.54 -6.88 -5.30
N THR A 493 17.39 -6.61 -6.59
CA THR A 493 17.39 -7.63 -7.64
C THR A 493 18.72 -7.80 -8.34
N ARG A 494 19.48 -6.72 -8.52
CA ARG A 494 20.67 -6.62 -9.37
C ARG A 494 20.40 -7.03 -10.82
N ASP A 495 19.15 -6.95 -11.25
CA ASP A 495 18.73 -7.29 -12.61
C ASP A 495 19.17 -6.19 -13.60
N MET A 496 20.17 -6.51 -14.40
CA MET A 496 20.69 -5.60 -15.44
C MET A 496 19.71 -5.42 -16.61
N GLY A 497 18.87 -6.41 -16.89
CA GLY A 497 17.79 -6.30 -17.87
C GLY A 497 16.75 -5.27 -17.44
N TYR A 498 16.32 -5.34 -16.19
CA TYR A 498 15.45 -4.34 -15.58
C TYR A 498 16.11 -2.95 -15.58
N ALA A 499 17.37 -2.86 -15.15
CA ALA A 499 18.09 -1.59 -15.11
C ALA A 499 18.07 -0.89 -16.46
N ARG A 500 18.45 -1.59 -17.53
CA ARG A 500 18.57 -1.02 -18.89
C ARG A 500 17.22 -0.71 -19.54
N ASN A 501 16.21 -1.57 -19.35
CA ASN A 501 14.95 -1.50 -20.09
C ASN A 501 13.82 -0.79 -19.34
N VAL A 502 13.90 -0.68 -17.99
CA VAL A 502 12.83 -0.14 -17.15
C VAL A 502 13.32 1.06 -16.32
N MET A 503 14.38 0.88 -15.52
CA MET A 503 14.86 1.91 -14.60
C MET A 503 15.50 3.10 -15.33
N ILE A 504 16.47 2.84 -16.19
CA ILE A 504 17.24 3.91 -16.86
C ILE A 504 16.36 4.81 -17.75
N PRO A 505 15.44 4.29 -18.59
CA PRO A 505 14.58 5.15 -19.39
C PRO A 505 13.78 6.16 -18.57
N TYR A 506 13.32 5.77 -17.38
CA TYR A 506 12.62 6.66 -16.47
C TYR A 506 13.59 7.66 -15.80
N MET A 507 14.65 7.15 -15.18
CA MET A 507 15.63 7.99 -14.46
C MET A 507 16.35 8.98 -15.38
N ASP A 508 16.68 8.59 -16.61
CA ASP A 508 17.32 9.48 -17.60
C ASP A 508 16.39 10.65 -17.97
N GLY A 509 15.09 10.38 -18.11
CA GLY A 509 14.11 11.45 -18.34
C GLY A 509 13.98 12.42 -17.16
N VAL A 510 14.04 11.90 -15.91
CA VAL A 510 14.06 12.73 -14.69
C VAL A 510 15.35 13.55 -14.61
N ALA A 511 16.50 12.94 -14.95
CA ALA A 511 17.78 13.64 -14.99
C ALA A 511 17.75 14.82 -15.98
N GLY A 512 17.24 14.59 -17.20
CA GLY A 512 17.08 15.64 -18.21
C GLY A 512 16.29 16.85 -17.67
N PHE A 513 15.16 16.59 -16.99
CA PHE A 513 14.37 17.65 -16.39
C PHE A 513 15.17 18.44 -15.35
N TYR A 514 15.79 17.77 -14.39
CA TYR A 514 16.52 18.47 -13.32
C TYR A 514 17.76 19.19 -13.81
N GLU A 515 18.48 18.66 -14.81
CA GLU A 515 19.64 19.30 -15.42
C GLU A 515 19.34 20.68 -15.98
N GLU A 516 18.13 20.90 -16.52
CA GLU A 516 17.70 22.17 -17.09
C GLU A 516 16.94 23.04 -16.10
N PHE A 517 16.24 22.43 -15.15
CA PHE A 517 15.42 23.15 -14.18
C PHE A 517 16.26 23.92 -13.14
N VAL A 518 17.35 23.33 -12.67
CA VAL A 518 18.25 23.92 -11.67
C VAL A 518 18.93 25.19 -12.24
N ARG A 519 19.03 26.22 -11.40
CA ARG A 519 19.81 27.43 -11.70
C ARG A 519 21.00 27.50 -10.75
N PHE A 520 22.13 27.99 -11.28
CA PHE A 520 23.32 28.24 -10.49
C PHE A 520 23.43 29.71 -10.13
N THR A 521 23.88 30.01 -8.93
CA THR A 521 24.18 31.33 -8.41
C THR A 521 25.43 31.27 -7.53
N THR A 522 25.87 32.41 -7.01
CA THR A 522 26.98 32.49 -6.04
C THR A 522 26.48 33.02 -4.70
N ASP A 523 26.96 32.46 -3.61
CA ASP A 523 26.71 32.98 -2.28
C ASP A 523 27.58 34.22 -1.96
N GLY A 524 27.38 34.83 -0.78
CA GLY A 524 28.11 36.01 -0.34
C GLY A 524 29.65 35.79 -0.17
N GLU A 525 30.09 34.54 -0.18
CA GLU A 525 31.51 34.15 -0.12
C GLU A 525 32.09 33.77 -1.49
N GLY A 526 31.29 33.92 -2.55
CA GLY A 526 31.72 33.61 -3.91
C GLY A 526 31.67 32.10 -4.26
N ARG A 527 31.10 31.26 -3.42
CA ARG A 527 30.90 29.82 -3.69
C ARG A 527 29.66 29.59 -4.54
N GLU A 528 29.79 28.68 -5.49
CA GLU A 528 28.65 28.28 -6.31
C GLU A 528 27.59 27.55 -5.48
N ARG A 529 26.33 27.94 -5.63
CA ARG A 529 25.15 27.27 -5.04
C ARG A 529 24.05 27.14 -6.08
N ILE A 530 23.11 26.21 -5.83
CA ILE A 530 21.91 26.09 -6.66
C ILE A 530 20.76 26.91 -6.12
N LEU A 531 19.89 27.32 -7.04
CA LEU A 531 18.52 27.75 -6.80
C LEU A 531 17.57 26.76 -7.46
N PHE A 532 16.71 26.15 -6.66
CA PHE A 532 15.68 25.23 -7.09
C PHE A 532 14.32 25.92 -6.89
N TYR A 533 13.73 26.43 -7.97
CA TYR A 533 12.46 27.17 -7.93
C TYR A 533 11.72 27.18 -9.28
N PRO A 534 10.36 27.11 -9.25
CA PRO A 534 9.52 26.97 -8.06
C PRO A 534 9.84 25.68 -7.30
N SER A 535 9.71 25.70 -5.96
CA SER A 535 9.92 24.57 -5.05
C SER A 535 8.75 24.51 -4.06
N VAL A 536 8.31 23.33 -3.72
CA VAL A 536 7.22 23.12 -2.77
C VAL A 536 7.67 22.08 -1.74
N SER A 537 7.46 22.34 -0.46
CA SER A 537 7.46 21.31 0.56
C SER A 537 6.03 20.78 0.67
N PRO A 538 5.70 19.63 0.04
CA PRO A 538 4.31 19.16 0.03
C PRO A 538 3.76 18.94 1.42
N GLU A 539 2.56 19.38 1.73
CA GLU A 539 1.72 20.40 1.08
C GLU A 539 1.70 21.68 1.93
N ASN A 540 2.86 22.04 2.51
CA ASN A 540 2.96 23.08 3.55
C ASN A 540 3.10 24.48 2.96
N THR A 541 2.82 25.49 3.78
CA THR A 541 3.01 26.92 3.53
C THR A 541 3.80 27.50 4.69
N PRO A 542 4.83 28.33 4.48
CA PRO A 542 5.55 28.99 5.55
C PRO A 542 4.64 29.81 6.44
N VAL A 543 4.89 29.82 7.77
CA VAL A 543 3.96 30.43 8.74
C VAL A 543 3.74 31.93 8.48
N ASN A 544 4.79 32.65 8.04
CA ASN A 544 4.69 34.08 7.72
C ASN A 544 3.92 34.40 6.43
N PHE A 545 3.54 33.34 5.64
CA PHE A 545 2.65 33.46 4.48
C PHE A 545 1.25 32.91 4.74
N MET A 546 0.97 32.41 5.94
CA MET A 546 -0.39 32.01 6.30
C MET A 546 -1.31 33.22 6.38
N PRO A 547 -2.63 33.08 6.09
CA PRO A 547 -3.58 34.17 6.26
C PRO A 547 -3.76 34.52 7.76
N PRO A 548 -4.30 35.71 8.08
CA PRO A 548 -4.68 36.06 9.44
C PRO A 548 -5.58 35.02 10.11
N GLU A 549 -5.50 34.90 11.43
CA GLU A 549 -6.31 33.99 12.24
C GLU A 549 -7.79 33.98 11.81
N GLY A 550 -8.37 32.76 11.78
CA GLY A 550 -9.77 32.56 11.43
C GLY A 550 -10.05 32.29 9.94
N LYS A 551 -9.08 32.41 9.04
CA LYS A 551 -9.21 32.01 7.62
C LYS A 551 -8.57 30.65 7.40
N ARG A 552 -9.40 29.62 7.24
CA ARG A 552 -8.93 28.28 6.85
C ARG A 552 -8.74 28.19 5.33
N ILE A 553 -7.51 28.38 4.86
CA ILE A 553 -7.09 28.07 3.50
C ILE A 553 -6.01 26.99 3.63
N ALA A 554 -6.18 25.85 2.96
CA ALA A 554 -5.29 24.70 3.11
C ALA A 554 -3.84 25.03 2.72
N HIS A 555 -3.63 25.65 1.54
CA HIS A 555 -2.31 25.91 0.95
C HIS A 555 -2.25 27.33 0.35
N PRO A 556 -2.25 28.39 1.18
CA PRO A 556 -2.39 29.77 0.68
C PRO A 556 -1.18 30.28 -0.11
N MET A 557 0.03 29.79 0.18
CA MET A 557 1.25 30.12 -0.56
C MET A 557 2.27 28.98 -0.40
N PRO A 558 2.15 27.89 -1.19
CA PRO A 558 3.04 26.72 -1.08
C PRO A 558 4.34 26.87 -1.86
N THR A 559 4.42 27.82 -2.82
CA THR A 559 5.53 27.93 -3.78
C THR A 559 6.67 28.76 -3.20
N THR A 560 7.81 28.13 -3.05
CA THR A 560 9.01 28.64 -2.37
C THR A 560 10.27 28.44 -3.20
N ILE A 561 11.42 28.73 -2.64
CA ILE A 561 12.76 28.45 -3.16
C ILE A 561 13.44 27.45 -2.23
N ASN A 562 14.13 26.47 -2.76
CA ASN A 562 15.00 25.56 -2.00
C ASN A 562 14.31 24.90 -0.80
N SER A 563 13.14 24.23 -1.02
CA SER A 563 12.60 23.37 0.03
C SER A 563 13.57 22.24 0.35
N THR A 564 13.69 21.87 1.61
CA THR A 564 14.59 20.80 2.06
C THR A 564 14.24 19.47 1.38
N MET A 565 12.96 19.20 1.15
CA MET A 565 12.54 17.97 0.46
C MET A 565 13.05 17.91 -0.98
N ASP A 566 12.81 18.96 -1.78
CA ASP A 566 13.23 18.97 -3.18
C ASP A 566 14.75 18.87 -3.33
N LEU A 567 15.48 19.59 -2.48
CA LEU A 567 16.95 19.48 -2.45
C LEU A 567 17.42 18.09 -2.03
N SER A 568 16.71 17.43 -1.12
CA SER A 568 17.05 16.08 -0.64
C SER A 568 16.78 15.03 -1.74
N ILE A 569 15.65 15.13 -2.42
CA ILE A 569 15.31 14.29 -3.57
C ILE A 569 16.36 14.46 -4.67
N LEU A 570 16.69 15.70 -5.02
CA LEU A 570 17.69 16.03 -6.04
C LEU A 570 19.06 15.42 -5.69
N LYS A 571 19.46 15.53 -4.42
CA LYS A 571 20.74 15.02 -3.92
C LYS A 571 20.82 13.50 -3.98
N GLU A 572 19.78 12.81 -3.48
CA GLU A 572 19.70 11.35 -3.56
C GLU A 572 19.67 10.87 -5.01
N PHE A 573 18.83 11.50 -5.83
CA PHE A 573 18.65 11.16 -7.22
C PHE A 573 19.98 11.19 -8.00
N PHE A 574 20.74 12.29 -7.94
CA PHE A 574 22.00 12.37 -8.67
C PHE A 574 23.12 11.49 -8.09
N LYS A 575 23.13 11.22 -6.78
CA LYS A 575 24.02 10.19 -6.21
C LYS A 575 23.70 8.80 -6.80
N ASN A 576 22.42 8.47 -6.91
CA ASN A 576 21.97 7.21 -7.50
C ASN A 576 22.34 7.16 -8.99
N MET A 577 22.16 8.25 -9.76
CA MET A 577 22.57 8.34 -11.16
C MET A 577 24.07 8.14 -11.36
N LEU A 578 24.92 8.71 -10.50
CA LEU A 578 26.37 8.47 -10.53
C LEU A 578 26.70 7.00 -10.26
N THR A 579 26.02 6.37 -9.31
CA THR A 579 26.21 4.94 -9.04
C THR A 579 25.75 4.10 -10.24
N VAL A 580 24.60 4.42 -10.84
CA VAL A 580 24.11 3.75 -12.06
C VAL A 580 25.10 3.91 -13.21
N SER A 581 25.67 5.10 -13.43
CA SER A 581 26.65 5.34 -14.50
C SER A 581 27.89 4.45 -14.35
N GLN A 582 28.37 4.22 -13.14
CA GLN A 582 29.49 3.29 -12.86
C GLN A 582 29.11 1.83 -13.15
N ILE A 583 27.87 1.41 -12.84
CA ILE A 583 27.40 0.04 -13.04
C ILE A 583 27.20 -0.31 -14.49
N VAL A 584 26.63 0.62 -15.30
CA VAL A 584 26.33 0.37 -16.71
C VAL A 584 27.52 0.60 -17.66
N GLY A 585 28.59 1.23 -17.16
CA GLY A 585 29.83 1.55 -17.88
C GLY A 585 29.95 3.05 -18.21
N GLU A 586 31.20 3.53 -18.21
CA GLU A 586 31.53 4.94 -18.34
C GLU A 586 31.06 5.58 -19.66
N ASP A 587 30.90 4.79 -20.72
CA ASP A 587 30.48 5.26 -22.04
C ASP A 587 28.95 5.32 -22.22
N PHE A 588 28.16 4.87 -21.23
CA PHE A 588 26.70 4.83 -21.37
C PHE A 588 26.07 6.23 -21.32
N PHE A 589 26.56 7.09 -20.41
CA PHE A 589 26.15 8.49 -20.35
C PHE A 589 27.28 9.41 -20.82
N PRO A 590 26.96 10.51 -21.57
CA PRO A 590 27.97 11.49 -21.94
C PRO A 590 28.71 12.05 -20.71
N ARG A 591 30.05 12.14 -20.81
CA ARG A 591 30.90 12.63 -19.71
C ARG A 591 30.48 14.01 -19.21
N GLU A 592 30.05 14.89 -20.10
CA GLU A 592 29.55 16.23 -19.77
C GLU A 592 28.35 16.18 -18.81
N ARG A 593 27.45 15.22 -18.98
CA ARG A 593 26.30 15.05 -18.08
C ARG A 593 26.76 14.58 -16.69
N ILE A 594 27.68 13.62 -16.62
CA ILE A 594 28.26 13.15 -15.35
C ILE A 594 28.94 14.30 -14.60
N GLU A 595 29.71 15.15 -15.32
CA GLU A 595 30.33 16.36 -14.75
C GLU A 595 29.28 17.35 -14.26
N LYS A 596 28.17 17.53 -14.99
CA LYS A 596 27.01 18.36 -14.58
C LYS A 596 26.34 17.83 -13.30
N TRP A 597 26.13 16.51 -13.18
CA TRP A 597 25.58 15.90 -11.97
C TRP A 597 26.46 16.13 -10.75
N ASN A 598 27.79 15.95 -10.91
CA ASN A 598 28.74 16.24 -9.85
C ASN A 598 28.74 17.74 -9.46
N ARG A 599 28.63 18.65 -10.44
CA ARG A 599 28.52 20.10 -10.18
C ARG A 599 27.24 20.43 -9.39
N ILE A 600 26.10 19.87 -9.78
CA ILE A 600 24.82 20.06 -9.06
C ILE A 600 24.99 19.57 -7.62
N LEU A 601 25.47 18.35 -7.41
CA LEU A 601 25.66 17.78 -6.07
C LEU A 601 26.57 18.65 -5.18
N LYS A 602 27.64 19.19 -5.74
CA LYS A 602 28.59 20.06 -5.02
C LYS A 602 27.97 21.42 -4.66
N ALA A 603 27.03 21.90 -5.46
CA ALA A 603 26.38 23.19 -5.30
C ALA A 603 25.13 23.15 -4.42
N ILE A 604 24.64 21.97 -4.00
CA ILE A 604 23.57 21.81 -3.01
C ILE A 604 24.11 22.26 -1.64
N PRO A 605 23.45 23.22 -0.96
CA PRO A 605 23.91 23.71 0.34
C PRO A 605 23.71 22.65 1.43
N GLU A 606 24.54 22.71 2.50
CA GLU A 606 24.25 21.99 3.74
C GLU A 606 22.95 22.51 4.36
N PHE A 607 22.12 21.59 4.87
CA PHE A 607 20.84 21.97 5.48
C PHE A 607 21.04 22.63 6.83
N ARG A 608 20.39 23.77 7.02
CA ARG A 608 20.51 24.60 8.22
C ARG A 608 19.43 24.25 9.25
N SER A 609 19.72 24.59 10.50
CA SER A 609 18.75 24.58 11.58
C SER A 609 18.23 25.98 11.85
N ASN A 610 17.00 26.10 12.34
CA ASN A 610 16.42 27.35 12.79
C ASN A 610 16.81 27.71 14.25
N GLY A 611 16.25 28.79 14.79
CA GLY A 611 16.55 29.28 16.15
C GLY A 611 16.15 28.31 17.26
N GLU A 612 15.29 27.31 16.99
CA GLU A 612 14.88 26.27 17.94
C GLU A 612 15.78 25.02 17.87
N GLY A 613 16.78 25.01 16.97
CA GLY A 613 17.65 23.88 16.72
C GLY A 613 17.03 22.79 15.82
N ALA A 614 15.85 23.05 15.24
CA ALA A 614 15.19 22.15 14.31
C ALA A 614 15.72 22.36 12.88
N VAL A 615 15.84 21.28 12.09
CA VAL A 615 16.17 21.40 10.66
C VAL A 615 15.09 22.24 9.96
N LYS A 616 15.49 23.19 9.13
CA LYS A 616 14.57 24.07 8.41
C LYS A 616 13.81 23.31 7.32
N GLU A 617 12.52 23.59 7.17
CA GLU A 617 11.71 23.07 6.07
C GLU A 617 12.00 23.80 4.75
N TRP A 618 12.40 25.07 4.81
CA TRP A 618 12.87 25.89 3.69
C TRP A 618 14.23 26.50 3.98
N GLN A 619 15.16 26.36 3.06
CA GLN A 619 16.55 26.76 3.31
C GLN A 619 16.80 28.27 3.20
N GLU A 620 15.88 29.03 2.59
CA GLU A 620 15.99 30.48 2.50
C GLU A 620 15.42 31.17 3.74
N ASP A 621 16.06 32.27 4.19
CA ASP A 621 15.73 32.92 5.47
C ASP A 621 14.37 33.64 5.45
N MET A 622 13.84 33.95 4.29
CA MET A 622 12.54 34.60 4.12
C MET A 622 11.35 33.70 4.43
N PHE A 623 11.56 32.39 4.62
CA PHE A 623 10.53 31.42 4.92
C PHE A 623 10.66 30.93 6.36
N GLU A 624 9.57 31.06 7.14
CA GLU A 624 9.51 30.60 8.52
C GLU A 624 8.84 29.24 8.60
N ASP A 625 9.42 28.32 9.40
CA ASP A 625 8.93 26.95 9.55
C ASP A 625 7.54 26.93 10.19
N ARG A 626 6.69 26.00 9.72
CA ARG A 626 5.33 25.78 10.22
C ARG A 626 5.17 24.32 10.65
N TYR A 627 4.83 24.11 11.92
CA TYR A 627 4.70 22.76 12.52
C TYR A 627 3.25 22.27 12.61
N ASP A 628 2.28 23.09 12.29
CA ASP A 628 0.86 22.77 12.24
C ASP A 628 0.47 22.28 10.84
N HIS A 629 1.02 21.12 10.48
CA HIS A 629 0.77 20.46 9.19
C HIS A 629 1.06 18.95 9.27
N ARG A 630 0.35 18.14 8.47
CA ARG A 630 0.45 16.69 8.49
C ARG A 630 1.67 16.11 7.74
N HIS A 631 2.16 16.79 6.69
CA HIS A 631 3.34 16.32 5.95
C HIS A 631 4.64 16.57 6.68
N LEU A 632 5.58 15.63 6.59
CA LEU A 632 6.90 15.64 7.20
C LEU A 632 8.01 15.72 6.14
N SER A 633 7.73 16.42 5.04
CA SER A 633 8.50 16.44 3.80
C SER A 633 10.00 16.75 3.98
N HIS A 634 10.35 17.66 4.88
CA HIS A 634 11.74 18.06 5.17
C HIS A 634 12.53 17.02 5.97
N ILE A 635 11.88 15.95 6.44
CA ILE A 635 12.53 14.83 7.13
C ILE A 635 12.99 13.74 6.14
N TYR A 636 12.74 13.93 4.84
CA TYR A 636 13.15 13.01 3.77
C TYR A 636 14.57 12.46 3.91
N PRO A 637 15.62 13.22 4.29
CA PRO A 637 16.98 12.68 4.46
C PRO A 637 17.10 11.55 5.49
N VAL A 638 16.18 11.49 6.46
CA VAL A 638 16.11 10.43 7.47
C VAL A 638 15.23 9.29 6.96
N PHE A 639 14.00 9.59 6.56
CA PHE A 639 13.03 8.65 6.02
C PHE A 639 12.14 9.36 4.98
N PRO A 640 11.92 8.76 3.79
CA PRO A 640 12.38 7.45 3.33
C PRO A 640 13.82 7.40 2.81
N GLY A 641 14.54 8.52 2.79
CA GLY A 641 15.96 8.58 2.43
C GLY A 641 16.85 7.82 3.43
N HIS A 642 18.13 7.67 3.08
CA HIS A 642 19.14 7.03 3.89
C HIS A 642 20.38 7.93 4.08
N GLU A 643 20.20 9.26 3.99
CA GLU A 643 21.31 10.19 4.10
C GLU A 643 21.76 10.39 5.54
N VAL A 644 20.80 10.52 6.47
CA VAL A 644 21.04 10.83 7.88
C VAL A 644 20.47 9.71 8.77
N TYR A 645 21.35 9.09 9.55
CA TYR A 645 20.98 8.11 10.59
C TYR A 645 21.95 8.18 11.77
N PRO A 646 21.57 7.72 12.98
CA PRO A 646 22.32 7.99 14.20
C PRO A 646 23.81 7.61 14.15
N GLU A 647 24.15 6.48 13.56
CA GLU A 647 25.52 5.97 13.51
C GLU A 647 26.39 6.69 12.49
N LYS A 648 25.82 7.34 11.49
CA LYS A 648 26.53 8.11 10.46
C LYS A 648 26.71 9.56 10.84
N ASP A 649 25.64 10.21 11.29
CA ASP A 649 25.61 11.65 11.55
C ASP A 649 24.91 11.98 12.89
N PRO A 650 25.50 11.57 14.05
CA PRO A 650 24.86 11.74 15.36
C PRO A 650 24.57 13.21 15.70
N GLY A 651 25.37 14.14 15.19
CA GLY A 651 25.15 15.58 15.40
C GLY A 651 23.97 16.13 14.58
N LYS A 652 23.71 15.59 13.38
CA LYS A 652 22.61 16.06 12.53
C LYS A 652 21.27 15.48 12.97
N ILE A 653 21.25 14.24 13.47
CA ILE A 653 20.00 13.56 13.81
C ILE A 653 19.16 14.34 14.81
N HIS A 654 19.76 15.02 15.78
CA HIS A 654 19.06 15.84 16.78
C HIS A 654 18.25 16.98 16.17
N ALA A 655 18.73 17.61 15.08
CA ALA A 655 18.01 18.68 14.42
C ALA A 655 16.73 18.16 13.72
N TYR A 656 16.79 16.95 13.16
CA TYR A 656 15.62 16.29 12.56
C TYR A 656 14.64 15.83 13.63
N GLU A 657 15.12 15.21 14.71
CA GLU A 657 14.29 14.79 15.84
C GLU A 657 13.56 15.98 16.46
N LYS A 658 14.27 17.12 16.63
CA LYS A 658 13.68 18.36 17.11
C LYS A 658 12.56 18.85 16.20
N ALA A 659 12.75 18.84 14.88
CA ALA A 659 11.73 19.27 13.92
C ALA A 659 10.46 18.41 14.00
N VAL A 660 10.60 17.09 14.15
CA VAL A 660 9.46 16.18 14.32
C VAL A 660 8.76 16.40 15.65
N SER A 661 9.52 16.62 16.73
CA SER A 661 8.97 16.84 18.08
C SER A 661 8.11 18.10 18.20
N LEU A 662 8.30 19.08 17.31
CA LEU A 662 7.52 20.32 17.25
C LEU A 662 6.20 20.15 16.48
N ARG A 663 6.01 19.07 15.73
CA ARG A 663 4.77 18.82 14.97
C ARG A 663 3.59 18.61 15.90
N LYS A 664 2.48 19.28 15.59
CA LYS A 664 1.25 19.15 16.35
C LYS A 664 0.52 17.86 16.00
N ILE A 665 0.18 17.07 17.02
CA ILE A 665 -0.48 15.78 16.83
C ILE A 665 -1.90 15.92 16.29
N ASP A 666 -2.64 16.95 16.67
CA ASP A 666 -3.99 17.25 16.19
C ASP A 666 -4.06 17.72 14.73
N ALA A 667 -2.91 17.99 14.11
CA ALA A 667 -2.80 18.24 12.68
C ALA A 667 -2.50 16.96 11.86
N GLN A 668 -2.18 15.83 12.52
CA GLN A 668 -1.79 14.61 11.86
C GLN A 668 -3.01 13.80 11.37
N THR A 669 -2.76 12.88 10.44
CA THR A 669 -3.74 11.97 9.85
C THR A 669 -3.30 10.52 10.07
N GLY A 670 -4.13 9.53 9.70
CA GLY A 670 -3.77 8.14 9.83
C GLY A 670 -2.44 7.82 9.14
N TRP A 671 -2.29 8.22 7.88
CA TRP A 671 -1.07 7.97 7.11
C TRP A 671 0.15 8.76 7.64
N SER A 672 -0.04 10.01 8.05
CA SER A 672 1.10 10.79 8.55
C SER A 672 1.59 10.33 9.93
N MET A 673 0.73 9.73 10.74
CA MET A 673 1.14 9.06 11.98
C MET A 673 2.00 7.81 11.69
N ALA A 674 1.64 7.02 10.68
CA ALA A 674 2.46 5.90 10.24
C ALA A 674 3.82 6.36 9.70
N HIS A 675 3.86 7.45 8.92
CA HIS A 675 5.10 8.08 8.46
C HIS A 675 5.95 8.56 9.64
N MET A 676 5.35 9.28 10.59
CA MET A 676 6.03 9.77 11.80
C MET A 676 6.59 8.62 12.63
N ALA A 677 5.87 7.48 12.73
CA ALA A 677 6.34 6.29 13.42
C ALA A 677 7.59 5.70 12.76
N ALA A 678 7.62 5.60 11.42
CA ALA A 678 8.80 5.15 10.68
C ALA A 678 10.00 6.09 10.88
N ILE A 679 9.78 7.40 10.90
CA ILE A 679 10.80 8.40 11.20
C ILE A 679 11.36 8.21 12.63
N TYR A 680 10.48 8.05 13.64
CA TYR A 680 10.93 7.82 15.02
C TYR A 680 11.68 6.48 15.16
N ALA A 681 11.30 5.45 14.41
CA ALA A 681 12.06 4.20 14.36
C ALA A 681 13.51 4.44 13.87
N ARG A 682 13.69 5.30 12.84
CA ARG A 682 15.02 5.70 12.36
C ARG A 682 15.82 6.53 13.38
N PHE A 683 15.15 7.25 14.26
CA PHE A 683 15.78 7.92 15.41
C PHE A 683 16.13 6.97 16.57
N ARG A 684 15.86 5.69 16.48
CA ARG A 684 15.97 4.69 17.57
C ARG A 684 14.98 4.93 18.71
N ASN A 685 13.90 5.64 18.47
CA ASN A 685 12.92 6.00 19.49
C ASN A 685 11.63 5.15 19.35
N GLY A 686 11.72 3.89 19.81
CA GLY A 686 10.62 2.93 19.75
C GLY A 686 9.38 3.39 20.51
N GLY A 687 9.56 4.07 21.66
CA GLY A 687 8.44 4.59 22.44
C GLY A 687 7.61 5.62 21.67
N LYS A 688 8.25 6.57 21.00
CA LYS A 688 7.59 7.58 20.17
C LYS A 688 7.00 6.99 18.89
N ALA A 689 7.67 6.01 18.28
CA ALA A 689 7.13 5.28 17.14
C ALA A 689 5.81 4.60 17.49
N MET A 690 5.78 3.85 18.61
CA MET A 690 4.54 3.19 19.09
C MET A 690 3.47 4.17 19.53
N GLU A 691 3.81 5.32 20.14
CA GLU A 691 2.82 6.38 20.47
C GLU A 691 2.09 6.88 19.20
N CYS A 692 2.80 7.06 18.09
CA CYS A 692 2.18 7.42 16.82
C CYS A 692 1.24 6.33 16.29
N LEU A 693 1.65 5.06 16.36
CA LEU A 693 0.81 3.93 15.94
C LEU A 693 -0.41 3.73 16.85
N ASP A 694 -0.26 3.97 18.16
CA ASP A 694 -1.40 3.95 19.11
C ASP A 694 -2.41 5.05 18.78
N ASN A 695 -1.95 6.28 18.51
CA ASN A 695 -2.81 7.39 18.11
C ASN A 695 -3.52 7.10 16.77
N MET A 696 -2.85 6.46 15.82
CA MET A 696 -3.46 6.02 14.57
C MET A 696 -4.57 4.97 14.82
N ALA A 697 -4.32 3.95 15.65
CA ALA A 697 -5.32 2.94 15.97
C ALA A 697 -6.54 3.54 16.69
N ARG A 698 -6.33 4.49 17.58
CA ARG A 698 -7.40 5.19 18.31
C ARG A 698 -8.25 6.08 17.44
N SER A 699 -7.67 6.78 16.47
CA SER A 699 -8.35 7.81 15.67
C SER A 699 -8.83 7.32 14.31
N SER A 700 -8.12 6.38 13.68
CA SER A 700 -8.27 6.11 12.25
C SER A 700 -8.56 4.64 11.91
N LEU A 701 -8.72 3.73 12.89
CA LEU A 701 -8.94 2.31 12.65
C LEU A 701 -10.43 1.94 12.74
N LEU A 702 -10.95 1.18 11.77
CA LEU A 702 -12.27 0.56 11.80
C LEU A 702 -12.21 -0.88 12.36
N ASN A 703 -13.37 -1.48 12.68
CA ASN A 703 -13.44 -2.84 13.25
C ASN A 703 -12.97 -3.94 12.30
N ASN A 704 -13.01 -3.73 10.99
CA ASN A 704 -12.41 -4.63 10.00
C ASN A 704 -10.95 -4.30 9.70
N PHE A 705 -10.33 -3.40 10.48
CA PHE A 705 -8.97 -2.89 10.34
C PHE A 705 -8.70 -2.05 9.09
N PHE A 706 -9.72 -1.63 8.35
CA PHE A 706 -9.53 -0.56 7.37
C PHE A 706 -9.14 0.73 8.09
N THR A 707 -8.22 1.47 7.48
CA THR A 707 -7.76 2.76 8.00
C THR A 707 -8.47 3.92 7.32
N LEU A 708 -8.59 5.03 8.06
CA LEU A 708 -9.21 6.27 7.62
C LEU A 708 -8.18 7.38 7.60
N HIS A 709 -8.44 8.39 6.77
CA HIS A 709 -7.58 9.57 6.68
C HIS A 709 -7.44 10.29 8.02
N ASN A 710 -8.53 10.46 8.76
CA ASN A 710 -8.56 11.31 9.95
C ASN A 710 -9.45 10.76 11.06
N ASP A 711 -9.49 11.44 12.20
CA ASP A 711 -10.28 11.07 13.38
C ASP A 711 -11.78 11.06 13.06
N TRP A 712 -12.34 9.86 12.92
CA TRP A 712 -13.75 9.66 12.61
C TRP A 712 -14.65 9.57 13.83
N ARG A 713 -14.04 9.46 15.02
CA ARG A 713 -14.73 9.38 16.31
C ARG A 713 -14.89 10.74 16.96
N GLY A 714 -14.20 11.78 16.47
CA GLY A 714 -14.24 13.14 17.02
C GLY A 714 -13.56 13.27 18.38
N MET A 715 -12.52 12.48 18.62
CA MET A 715 -11.77 12.47 19.89
C MET A 715 -10.73 13.58 20.01
N ASN A 716 -10.49 14.33 18.94
CA ASN A 716 -9.43 15.33 18.83
C ASN A 716 -8.01 14.76 19.03
N ILE A 717 -7.80 13.49 18.69
CA ILE A 717 -6.48 12.84 18.73
C ILE A 717 -5.70 13.17 17.44
N SER A 718 -6.38 13.28 16.32
CA SER A 718 -5.81 13.65 15.02
C SER A 718 -6.66 14.69 14.31
N LEU A 719 -6.32 15.03 13.07
CA LEU A 719 -7.08 16.00 12.27
C LEU A 719 -8.57 15.68 12.28
N ASN A 720 -9.39 16.67 12.63
CA ASN A 720 -10.84 16.55 12.58
C ASN A 720 -11.36 17.14 11.25
N MET A 721 -11.85 16.26 10.39
CA MET A 721 -12.39 16.60 9.07
C MET A 721 -13.57 15.70 8.74
N ASP A 722 -14.64 16.22 8.17
CA ASP A 722 -15.81 15.46 7.73
C ASP A 722 -15.94 15.55 6.19
N PRO A 723 -16.05 14.42 5.47
CA PRO A 723 -15.98 13.04 5.97
C PRO A 723 -14.55 12.57 6.26
N ALA A 724 -14.42 11.45 7.00
CA ALA A 724 -13.17 10.69 7.13
C ALA A 724 -13.14 9.58 6.05
N PRO A 725 -12.47 9.80 4.91
CA PRO A 725 -12.43 8.78 3.85
C PRO A 725 -11.57 7.57 4.25
N VAL A 726 -11.91 6.40 3.69
CA VAL A 726 -11.04 5.23 3.80
C VAL A 726 -9.75 5.50 3.04
N GLN A 727 -8.62 5.18 3.64
CA GLN A 727 -7.29 5.27 3.03
C GLN A 727 -6.42 4.11 3.53
N LEU A 728 -6.12 3.16 2.67
CA LEU A 728 -5.36 1.95 3.03
C LEU A 728 -3.84 2.15 3.00
N ASP A 729 -3.36 3.30 2.59
CA ASP A 729 -1.95 3.71 2.71
C ASP A 729 -1.47 3.71 4.17
N ALA A 730 -2.34 4.14 5.10
CA ALA A 730 -2.00 4.20 6.52
C ALA A 730 -1.70 2.80 7.11
N ILE A 731 -2.47 1.76 6.76
CA ILE A 731 -2.18 0.40 7.22
C ILE A 731 -0.92 -0.17 6.55
N MET A 732 -0.62 0.20 5.30
CA MET A 732 0.64 -0.17 4.64
C MET A 732 1.84 0.53 5.29
N GLY A 733 1.68 1.82 5.62
CA GLY A 733 2.66 2.60 6.40
C GLY A 733 2.86 2.03 7.81
N TYR A 734 1.81 1.49 8.44
CA TYR A 734 1.90 0.78 9.72
C TYR A 734 2.82 -0.45 9.61
N VAL A 735 2.62 -1.28 8.58
CA VAL A 735 3.49 -2.44 8.31
C VAL A 735 4.94 -2.00 8.18
N ASN A 736 5.19 -0.94 7.38
CA ASN A 736 6.54 -0.39 7.21
C ASN A 736 7.13 0.14 8.52
N ALA A 737 6.37 0.87 9.33
CA ALA A 737 6.86 1.41 10.59
C ALA A 737 7.28 0.30 11.56
N VAL A 738 6.50 -0.77 11.69
CA VAL A 738 6.86 -1.95 12.49
C VAL A 738 8.12 -2.63 11.94
N GLN A 739 8.25 -2.75 10.61
CA GLN A 739 9.48 -3.28 9.98
C GLN A 739 10.69 -2.41 10.31
N GLU A 740 10.61 -1.08 10.21
CA GLU A 740 11.68 -0.15 10.57
C GLU A 740 12.10 -0.22 12.05
N MET A 741 11.15 -0.55 12.94
CA MET A 741 11.44 -0.77 14.37
C MET A 741 12.23 -2.07 14.61
N ILE A 742 12.08 -3.06 13.73
CA ILE A 742 12.68 -4.39 13.84
C ILE A 742 13.95 -4.53 13.00
N LEU A 743 13.95 -4.03 11.78
CA LEU A 743 15.08 -4.08 10.86
C LEU A 743 15.21 -2.76 10.06
N TYR A 744 16.22 -1.98 10.33
CA TYR A 744 16.59 -0.90 9.44
C TYR A 744 17.65 -1.38 8.44
N ALA A 745 17.38 -1.21 7.14
CA ALA A 745 18.29 -1.59 6.08
C ALA A 745 18.56 -0.43 5.11
N ALA A 746 19.81 -0.06 4.98
CA ALA A 746 20.34 0.87 3.97
C ALA A 746 21.39 0.15 3.12
N PRO A 747 21.80 0.68 1.95
CA PRO A 747 22.87 0.07 1.17
C PRO A 747 24.15 -0.16 1.97
N GLY A 748 24.56 -1.42 2.12
CA GLY A 748 25.75 -1.82 2.89
C GLY A 748 25.66 -1.66 4.41
N TYR A 749 24.44 -1.48 4.95
CA TYR A 749 24.23 -1.26 6.39
C TYR A 749 22.89 -1.83 6.84
N ILE A 750 22.89 -2.58 7.96
CA ILE A 750 21.67 -3.03 8.64
C ILE A 750 21.78 -2.78 10.15
N ALA A 751 20.68 -2.42 10.78
CA ALA A 751 20.56 -2.36 12.23
C ALA A 751 19.44 -3.29 12.69
N LEU A 752 19.78 -4.17 13.63
CA LEU A 752 18.91 -5.21 14.14
C LEU A 752 18.19 -4.70 15.39
N LEU A 753 16.85 -4.80 15.41
CA LEU A 753 15.99 -4.35 16.49
C LEU A 753 16.30 -2.89 16.93
N PRO A 754 16.40 -1.95 15.99
CA PRO A 754 16.91 -0.61 16.28
C PRO A 754 16.00 0.25 17.15
N ALA A 755 14.72 -0.06 17.24
CA ALA A 755 13.74 0.77 17.94
C ALA A 755 12.72 -0.09 18.71
N LEU A 756 13.25 -1.00 19.58
CA LEU A 756 12.38 -1.81 20.43
C LEU A 756 11.63 -0.95 21.46
N GLU A 757 10.36 -1.31 21.65
CA GLU A 757 9.50 -0.83 22.72
C GLU A 757 9.01 -2.03 23.54
N GLU A 758 8.49 -1.81 24.76
CA GLU A 758 8.12 -2.86 25.71
C GLU A 758 7.28 -3.99 25.08
N ARG A 759 6.29 -3.66 24.27
CA ARG A 759 5.39 -4.62 23.60
C ARG A 759 6.09 -5.45 22.52
N LEU A 760 7.21 -4.96 21.98
CA LEU A 760 8.04 -5.67 21.02
C LEU A 760 9.26 -6.36 21.68
N SER A 761 9.28 -6.45 23.01
CA SER A 761 10.42 -6.99 23.77
C SER A 761 10.63 -8.49 23.59
N ILE A 762 9.64 -9.21 23.08
CA ILE A 762 9.69 -10.65 22.74
C ILE A 762 9.12 -10.82 21.35
N GLY A 763 9.84 -11.51 20.47
CA GLY A 763 9.33 -11.77 19.13
C GLY A 763 10.24 -12.68 18.31
N GLU A 764 9.74 -12.99 17.13
CA GLU A 764 10.43 -13.72 16.07
C GLU A 764 10.05 -13.11 14.73
N VAL A 765 11.02 -12.93 13.84
CA VAL A 765 10.80 -12.61 12.43
C VAL A 765 11.53 -13.60 11.55
N ARG A 766 10.94 -13.91 10.40
CA ARG A 766 11.57 -14.75 9.37
C ARG A 766 11.54 -14.05 8.04
N ASN A 767 12.65 -14.17 7.30
CA ASN A 767 12.81 -13.74 5.92
C ASN A 767 12.56 -12.24 5.68
N PHE A 768 12.83 -11.37 6.66
CA PHE A 768 12.89 -9.94 6.39
C PHE A 768 14.06 -9.67 5.46
N ARG A 769 13.82 -8.91 4.40
CA ARG A 769 14.81 -8.73 3.34
C ARG A 769 15.53 -7.39 3.42
N TYR A 770 16.84 -7.42 3.22
CA TYR A 770 17.65 -6.28 2.84
C TYR A 770 18.18 -6.47 1.42
N SER A 771 18.88 -5.49 0.85
CA SER A 771 19.27 -5.53 -0.58
C SER A 771 19.98 -6.82 -1.01
N ASP A 772 20.82 -7.38 -0.14
CA ASP A 772 21.74 -8.46 -0.52
C ASP A 772 21.52 -9.77 0.24
N GLY A 773 20.50 -9.83 1.12
CA GLY A 773 20.20 -11.04 1.89
C GLY A 773 18.86 -11.03 2.63
N LEU A 774 18.63 -12.09 3.40
CA LEU A 774 17.50 -12.29 4.29
C LEU A 774 17.95 -12.28 5.74
N VAL A 775 17.12 -11.77 6.63
CA VAL A 775 17.33 -11.72 8.07
C VAL A 775 16.17 -12.43 8.76
N SER A 776 16.51 -13.39 9.60
CA SER A 776 15.58 -14.03 10.54
C SER A 776 16.11 -13.83 11.95
N MET A 777 15.25 -13.40 12.86
CA MET A 777 15.66 -13.10 14.24
C MET A 777 14.66 -13.65 15.24
N LYS A 778 15.17 -14.06 16.41
CA LYS A 778 14.39 -14.39 17.58
C LYS A 778 14.97 -13.69 18.79
N TRP A 779 14.13 -13.07 19.61
CA TRP A 779 14.62 -12.31 20.75
C TRP A 779 13.69 -12.35 21.97
N ASN A 780 14.30 -12.22 23.13
CA ASN A 780 13.65 -11.94 24.40
C ASN A 780 14.52 -10.93 25.18
N GLN A 781 14.15 -9.66 25.13
CA GLN A 781 14.92 -8.58 25.75
C GLN A 781 15.01 -8.75 27.28
N GLY A 782 13.90 -9.14 27.94
CA GLY A 782 13.87 -9.33 29.40
C GLY A 782 14.77 -10.45 29.90
N ARG A 783 14.97 -11.49 29.08
CA ARG A 783 15.91 -12.59 29.36
C ARG A 783 17.30 -12.36 28.77
N LYS A 784 17.54 -11.25 28.08
CA LYS A 784 18.75 -10.94 27.31
C LYS A 784 19.12 -12.08 26.34
N GLN A 785 18.14 -12.59 25.62
CA GLN A 785 18.32 -13.64 24.62
C GLN A 785 18.13 -13.07 23.22
N PHE A 786 19.03 -13.40 22.32
CA PHE A 786 18.98 -12.97 20.92
C PHE A 786 19.64 -14.01 20.01
N GLU A 787 18.97 -14.29 18.92
CA GLU A 787 19.49 -15.10 17.80
C GLU A 787 19.18 -14.34 16.52
N CYS A 788 20.15 -14.24 15.62
CA CYS A 788 19.95 -13.69 14.30
C CYS A 788 20.63 -14.54 13.26
N ARG A 789 19.90 -14.96 12.26
CA ARG A 789 20.38 -15.67 11.08
C ARG A 789 20.34 -14.72 9.89
N ILE A 790 21.44 -14.60 9.18
CA ILE A 790 21.55 -13.84 7.94
C ILE A 790 21.90 -14.80 6.81
N THR A 791 21.05 -14.87 5.81
CA THR A 791 21.21 -15.69 4.61
C THR A 791 21.54 -14.78 3.44
N PRO A 792 22.80 -14.70 2.99
CA PRO A 792 23.17 -13.85 1.85
C PRO A 792 22.59 -14.44 0.54
N LEU A 793 22.12 -13.57 -0.33
CA LEU A 793 21.65 -13.93 -1.68
C LEU A 793 22.77 -13.77 -2.73
N ARG A 794 23.88 -13.17 -2.33
CA ARG A 794 25.08 -12.92 -3.15
C ARG A 794 26.28 -12.54 -2.29
N PRO A 795 27.52 -12.66 -2.79
CA PRO A 795 28.69 -12.11 -2.10
C PRO A 795 28.53 -10.59 -1.90
N HIS A 796 28.78 -10.13 -0.68
CA HIS A 796 28.70 -8.71 -0.36
C HIS A 796 29.32 -8.38 1.00
N LYS A 797 29.50 -7.10 1.26
CA LYS A 797 29.98 -6.55 2.51
C LYS A 797 28.91 -5.67 3.16
N VAL A 798 28.68 -5.85 4.46
CA VAL A 798 27.63 -5.13 5.18
C VAL A 798 28.08 -4.78 6.60
N GLN A 799 27.73 -3.57 7.06
CA GLN A 799 27.85 -3.19 8.46
C GLN A 799 26.59 -3.61 9.21
N ILE A 800 26.76 -4.29 10.32
CA ILE A 800 25.69 -4.78 11.17
C ILE A 800 25.77 -4.12 12.53
N VAL A 801 24.65 -3.51 12.95
CA VAL A 801 24.49 -2.95 14.30
C VAL A 801 23.65 -3.91 15.12
N LEU A 802 24.21 -4.39 16.24
CA LEU A 802 23.51 -5.27 17.17
C LEU A 802 22.55 -4.49 18.09
N PRO A 803 21.49 -5.15 18.61
CA PRO A 803 20.56 -4.53 19.53
C PRO A 803 21.22 -4.03 20.82
N ASP A 804 20.65 -3.01 21.45
CA ASP A 804 21.21 -2.38 22.64
C ASP A 804 21.37 -3.32 23.85
N PHE A 805 20.51 -4.31 23.99
CA PHE A 805 20.58 -5.29 25.09
C PHE A 805 21.61 -6.43 24.84
N VAL A 806 22.20 -6.51 23.63
CA VAL A 806 23.23 -7.48 23.26
C VAL A 806 24.59 -6.90 23.61
N GLU A 807 25.25 -7.40 24.67
CA GLU A 807 26.54 -6.88 25.14
C GLU A 807 27.72 -7.48 24.37
N GLN A 808 27.68 -8.80 24.08
CA GLN A 808 28.71 -9.51 23.31
C GLN A 808 28.04 -10.59 22.46
N GLY A 809 27.92 -10.38 21.16
CA GLY A 809 27.45 -11.41 20.23
C GLY A 809 28.51 -12.51 20.06
N LYS A 810 28.10 -13.78 20.13
CA LYS A 810 28.93 -14.92 19.70
C LYS A 810 28.58 -15.21 18.25
N TRP A 811 29.57 -15.11 17.39
CA TRP A 811 29.42 -15.37 15.95
C TRP A 811 29.77 -16.81 15.65
N GLN A 812 29.00 -17.48 14.85
CA GLN A 812 29.38 -18.76 14.29
C GLN A 812 30.25 -18.48 13.06
N GLU A 813 31.56 -18.70 13.21
CA GLU A 813 32.52 -18.50 12.13
C GLU A 813 32.40 -19.67 11.12
N THR A 814 32.45 -19.32 9.85
CA THR A 814 32.57 -20.27 8.73
C THR A 814 33.66 -19.74 7.79
N ASP A 815 34.29 -20.63 7.01
CA ASP A 815 35.36 -20.23 6.05
C ASP A 815 34.88 -19.26 4.97
N ALA A 816 33.57 -19.12 4.82
CA ALA A 816 32.92 -18.29 3.81
C ALA A 816 32.48 -16.91 4.33
N VAL A 817 32.73 -16.60 5.61
CA VAL A 817 32.32 -15.31 6.22
C VAL A 817 33.47 -14.70 6.99
N SER A 818 33.84 -13.46 6.68
CA SER A 818 34.82 -12.67 7.43
C SER A 818 34.12 -11.67 8.32
N ILE A 819 34.50 -11.62 9.60
CA ILE A 819 33.84 -10.78 10.61
C ILE A 819 34.89 -9.91 11.33
N ALA A 820 34.67 -8.59 11.35
CA ALA A 820 35.52 -7.64 12.01
C ALA A 820 34.70 -6.64 12.85
N ALA A 821 35.12 -6.44 14.13
CA ALA A 821 34.55 -5.37 14.94
C ALA A 821 35.07 -4.01 14.47
N LEU A 822 34.18 -3.07 14.14
CA LEU A 822 34.54 -1.70 13.79
C LEU A 822 34.55 -0.77 15.01
N ARG A 823 33.53 -0.93 15.87
CA ARG A 823 33.33 -0.20 17.13
C ARG A 823 32.34 -0.98 17.99
N GLU A 824 32.11 -0.49 19.20
CA GLU A 824 31.07 -1.11 20.06
C GLU A 824 29.76 -1.34 19.31
N LYS A 825 29.29 -2.58 19.34
CA LYS A 825 28.02 -3.05 18.67
C LYS A 825 27.95 -2.91 17.15
N VAL A 826 28.99 -2.43 16.49
CA VAL A 826 29.04 -2.30 15.03
C VAL A 826 30.10 -3.24 14.46
N TRP A 827 29.65 -4.14 13.61
CA TRP A 827 30.45 -5.17 12.99
C TRP A 827 30.45 -5.01 11.47
N GLU A 828 31.58 -5.27 10.85
CA GLU A 828 31.68 -5.41 9.41
C GLU A 828 31.74 -6.90 9.08
N VAL A 829 30.80 -7.32 8.24
CA VAL A 829 30.67 -8.70 7.81
C VAL A 829 30.80 -8.75 6.30
N GLU A 830 31.68 -9.62 5.81
CA GLU A 830 31.89 -9.88 4.39
C GLU A 830 31.51 -11.31 4.07
N PHE A 831 30.48 -11.50 3.26
CA PHE A 831 30.06 -12.78 2.72
C PHE A 831 30.80 -13.05 1.41
N LEU A 832 31.67 -14.08 1.40
CA LEU A 832 32.51 -14.45 0.27
C LEU A 832 31.76 -15.29 -0.76
N GLU A 833 30.73 -16.05 -0.30
CA GLU A 833 29.87 -16.89 -1.13
C GLU A 833 28.39 -16.58 -0.85
N GLY A 834 27.54 -16.76 -1.87
CA GLY A 834 26.13 -16.39 -1.80
C GLY A 834 25.22 -17.36 -1.02
N GLU A 835 25.71 -18.49 -0.53
CA GLU A 835 24.91 -19.52 0.17
C GLU A 835 25.37 -19.79 1.61
N SER A 836 26.32 -19.01 2.13
CA SER A 836 26.90 -19.22 3.47
C SER A 836 26.06 -18.49 4.52
N GLU A 837 25.29 -19.20 5.31
CA GLU A 837 24.56 -18.64 6.43
C GLU A 837 25.50 -18.19 7.56
N MET A 838 25.19 -17.05 8.17
CA MET A 838 25.83 -16.55 9.37
C MET A 838 24.84 -16.52 10.53
N VAL A 839 25.23 -17.00 11.69
CA VAL A 839 24.40 -16.96 12.89
C VAL A 839 25.10 -16.21 14.01
N VAL A 840 24.39 -15.30 14.68
CA VAL A 840 24.84 -14.58 15.88
C VAL A 840 23.98 -14.98 17.06
N PHE A 841 24.59 -15.38 18.14
CA PHE A 841 23.89 -15.75 19.38
C PHE A 841 24.29 -14.87 20.57
N TYR A 842 23.34 -14.60 21.45
CA TYR A 842 23.57 -13.98 22.74
C TYR A 842 22.62 -14.55 23.79
N GLY A 843 23.15 -14.97 24.95
CA GLY A 843 22.32 -15.45 26.08
C GLY A 843 21.71 -16.84 25.94
N TRP A 844 21.89 -17.53 24.81
CA TRP A 844 21.50 -18.92 24.61
C TRP A 844 22.70 -19.85 24.94
N ASN A 845 22.48 -20.93 25.69
CA ASN A 845 23.51 -21.95 25.87
C ASN A 845 23.59 -22.81 24.62
N ALA A 846 24.66 -22.64 23.87
CA ALA A 846 24.97 -23.45 22.69
C ALA A 846 25.34 -24.89 23.13
N GLY A 847 24.39 -25.67 23.64
CA GLY A 847 24.71 -27.01 24.13
C GLY A 847 23.54 -27.96 24.33
N ASN A 848 22.30 -27.50 24.50
CA ASN A 848 21.19 -28.40 24.84
C ASN A 848 19.90 -28.20 24.02
N ASP A 849 19.81 -27.19 23.18
CA ASP A 849 18.61 -27.00 22.32
C ASP A 849 19.07 -26.83 20.87
N THR A 850 19.62 -27.85 20.25
CA THR A 850 19.62 -27.95 18.79
C THR A 850 18.20 -28.29 18.37
N VAL A 851 17.41 -27.25 18.12
CA VAL A 851 16.19 -27.41 17.34
C VAL A 851 16.66 -27.59 15.90
N GLU A 852 16.55 -28.77 15.35
CA GLU A 852 16.68 -29.04 13.91
C GLU A 852 15.59 -28.23 13.22
N TYR A 853 16.00 -27.32 12.34
CA TYR A 853 15.10 -26.51 11.51
C TYR A 853 14.65 -27.28 10.27
#